data_5cb51d81d906713c400c2facd7dc99d9
#
_entry.id   5cb51d81d906713c400c2facd7dc99d9
#
_cell.length_a   1.000
_cell.length_b   1.000
_cell.length_c   1.000
_cell.angle_alpha   90.00
_cell.angle_beta   90.00
_cell.angle_gamma   90.00
#
_symmetry.space_group_name_H-M   'P 1'
#
loop_
_entity.id
_entity.type
_entity.pdbx_description
1 polymer ?
#
loop_
_entity_poly.entity_id
_entity_poly.type
_entity_poly.pdbx_seq_one_letter_code
_entity_poly.pdbx_strand_id
1 'polypeptide(L)'
;MGVRAQVTGVVLDGDGQPLAGANIYWAGTTIGVAADFEGQFSIMPLKQSITNHQSPITNLLVFSFVGCHSDTIEVKDRTPLTVVLVDESILDEVLITARKRGVVEDRLSAFDAEHIGVEELCRAACCNLSEAFETNASVDVAYSDAATGAKQIRLLGLSGTYVQLLQENTPAVRGLAQNFGLEYIPGPWMGGIQVSKGTSSVINGYEATSGQINVDLLKPQTQNPLSINLMFNSELMAEANIMGGWQIPLKEHEHHHEHGEHCHHESLYTSVLAHYGQNFMAMDENHDSFADMPLTRNANLANRWFYKHGDYTFQAFVRGLYDKRLAGQIGHHADTLSNPYKIDLNTWRVEGFLKNGYVYDDESGSSVAVIAAVSYHDLNNAYGLRNWKANQLNAYLNAIWQGNFEGGGLIDNDHRLSAGLSVNYDRYREGLNSPYAGVGPVPALWYYGPVSFDRDEVTPGIFAEYSYNYAEMLSLVAGVRFDYSTRYGFFVTPRANIRYSPFEWWTLRVSAGLGYRSPNLIADNAGLLVSSREWKRWDWFADKQSTLEVTPLQQERALNTGISTTFYIPLGNKQLQLGMEYYYTRFFSGQILDMDRDKHAIYIYDINAMGYNQRLQSLAHSAQIEASIEVLRGWTWTAAFRYTDVEQTTFNATTNQYELRPKALTNRFKGVITTSYQTPLKKWQFDVTAQFNGVGRMPDGFTAYGDMLGGYGTAKPITWYPQLMAQITKYFRTCSLYLGAENMTNFRQNPSVVGYEDPWGPNFDASMVCGPTTGWKVYLGFRYDLDKKE
;
A
#
# COMPACT_ATOMS: atom_id res chain seq x y z
N MET A 1 -39.04 22.20 -50.77
CA MET A 1 -38.96 21.26 -49.63
C MET A 1 -37.56 21.32 -49.06
N GLY A 2 -37.36 21.95 -47.94
CA GLY A 2 -36.03 22.08 -47.31
C GLY A 2 -35.63 20.76 -46.68
N VAL A 3 -34.51 20.20 -47.14
CA VAL A 3 -33.86 19.07 -46.51
C VAL A 3 -33.45 19.48 -45.09
N ARG A 4 -34.12 18.94 -44.07
CA ARG A 4 -33.77 19.18 -42.68
C ARG A 4 -32.48 18.36 -42.43
N ALA A 5 -31.40 19.04 -42.13
CA ALA A 5 -30.13 18.42 -41.80
C ALA A 5 -30.25 17.61 -40.50
N GLN A 6 -29.92 16.34 -40.54
CA GLN A 6 -29.92 15.39 -39.43
C GLN A 6 -28.55 15.43 -38.72
N VAL A 7 -28.48 15.03 -37.46
CA VAL A 7 -27.25 14.72 -36.76
C VAL A 7 -26.88 13.29 -37.13
N THR A 8 -25.68 13.10 -37.65
CA THR A 8 -25.18 11.79 -38.13
C THR A 8 -23.88 11.42 -37.42
N GLY A 9 -23.55 10.17 -37.41
CA GLY A 9 -22.28 9.70 -36.84
C GLY A 9 -22.16 8.19 -36.88
N VAL A 10 -21.14 7.67 -36.25
CA VAL A 10 -20.85 6.24 -36.09
C VAL A 10 -20.62 5.90 -34.62
N VAL A 11 -21.14 4.76 -34.18
CA VAL A 11 -20.91 4.20 -32.84
C VAL A 11 -20.01 2.98 -32.99
N LEU A 12 -18.90 3.01 -32.27
CA LEU A 12 -17.88 1.97 -32.28
C LEU A 12 -17.73 1.40 -30.86
N ASP A 13 -17.21 0.17 -30.75
CA ASP A 13 -16.72 -0.39 -29.51
C ASP A 13 -15.31 0.11 -29.14
N GLY A 14 -14.78 -0.35 -27.99
CA GLY A 14 -13.43 -0.02 -27.51
C GLY A 14 -12.30 -0.47 -28.46
N ASP A 15 -12.57 -1.42 -29.34
CA ASP A 15 -11.63 -1.96 -30.34
C ASP A 15 -11.80 -1.32 -31.73
N GLY A 16 -12.70 -0.32 -31.83
CA GLY A 16 -12.96 0.41 -33.07
C GLY A 16 -13.89 -0.32 -34.06
N GLN A 17 -14.60 -1.38 -33.61
CA GLN A 17 -15.58 -2.09 -34.45
C GLN A 17 -16.95 -1.42 -34.36
N PRO A 18 -17.78 -1.45 -35.44
CA PRO A 18 -19.11 -0.87 -35.45
C PRO A 18 -20.06 -1.55 -34.48
N LEU A 19 -20.73 -0.79 -33.63
CA LEU A 19 -21.76 -1.29 -32.71
C LEU A 19 -23.15 -1.23 -33.34
N ALA A 20 -23.50 -2.28 -34.06
CA ALA A 20 -24.83 -2.43 -34.68
C ALA A 20 -25.91 -2.56 -33.61
N GLY A 21 -26.97 -1.73 -33.74
CA GLY A 21 -28.09 -1.74 -32.79
C GLY A 21 -27.88 -0.86 -31.54
N ALA A 22 -26.79 -0.10 -31.44
CA ALA A 22 -26.61 0.88 -30.36
C ALA A 22 -27.79 1.87 -30.35
N ASN A 23 -28.34 2.16 -29.17
CA ASN A 23 -29.44 3.08 -29.01
C ASN A 23 -28.92 4.52 -28.87
N ILE A 24 -29.43 5.42 -29.71
CA ILE A 24 -29.10 6.84 -29.72
C ILE A 24 -30.37 7.64 -29.50
N TYR A 25 -30.47 8.40 -28.41
CA TYR A 25 -31.68 9.15 -28.08
C TYR A 25 -31.36 10.49 -27.40
N TRP A 26 -32.30 11.45 -27.57
CA TRP A 26 -32.18 12.75 -26.90
C TRP A 26 -32.53 12.63 -25.43
N ALA A 27 -31.60 13.08 -24.55
CA ALA A 27 -31.78 13.02 -23.09
C ALA A 27 -33.12 13.59 -22.64
N GLY A 28 -33.87 12.87 -21.82
CA GLY A 28 -35.19 13.24 -21.31
C GLY A 28 -36.31 13.16 -22.34
N THR A 29 -36.11 12.46 -23.47
CA THR A 29 -37.16 12.28 -24.50
C THR A 29 -37.25 10.81 -24.93
N THR A 30 -38.34 10.46 -25.59
CA THR A 30 -38.53 9.13 -26.25
C THR A 30 -38.09 9.15 -27.74
N ILE A 31 -37.38 10.21 -28.18
CA ILE A 31 -36.98 10.36 -29.58
C ILE A 31 -35.58 9.77 -29.73
N GLY A 32 -35.48 8.60 -30.35
CA GLY A 32 -34.22 7.88 -30.56
C GLY A 32 -34.19 7.13 -31.89
N VAL A 33 -33.02 6.61 -32.24
CA VAL A 33 -32.77 5.73 -33.38
C VAL A 33 -31.78 4.66 -32.93
N ALA A 34 -31.76 3.50 -33.61
CA ALA A 34 -30.70 2.49 -33.46
C ALA A 34 -29.65 2.66 -34.57
N ALA A 35 -28.39 2.37 -34.25
CA ALA A 35 -27.32 2.31 -35.24
C ALA A 35 -27.54 1.11 -36.20
N ASP A 36 -27.15 1.27 -37.47
CA ASP A 36 -27.20 0.21 -38.47
C ASP A 36 -26.07 -0.81 -38.32
N PHE A 37 -25.95 -1.78 -39.24
CA PHE A 37 -24.94 -2.81 -39.20
C PHE A 37 -23.49 -2.31 -39.34
N GLU A 38 -23.32 -1.07 -39.80
CA GLU A 38 -22.03 -0.38 -39.92
C GLU A 38 -21.82 0.62 -38.77
N GLY A 39 -22.64 0.55 -37.70
CA GLY A 39 -22.61 1.43 -36.55
C GLY A 39 -23.11 2.85 -36.86
N GLN A 40 -23.60 3.14 -38.07
CA GLN A 40 -23.97 4.49 -38.47
C GLN A 40 -25.37 4.85 -37.93
N PHE A 41 -25.54 6.11 -37.55
CA PHE A 41 -26.84 6.62 -37.11
C PHE A 41 -27.17 7.96 -37.74
N SER A 42 -28.47 8.25 -37.83
CA SER A 42 -28.98 9.52 -38.30
C SER A 42 -30.24 9.89 -37.51
N ILE A 43 -30.14 10.91 -36.69
CA ILE A 43 -31.25 11.37 -35.80
C ILE A 43 -31.68 12.79 -36.11
N MET A 44 -33.01 13.05 -36.08
CA MET A 44 -33.54 14.41 -36.29
C MET A 44 -33.28 15.33 -35.08
N PRO A 45 -32.86 16.58 -35.30
CA PRO A 45 -32.73 17.52 -34.21
C PRO A 45 -34.09 17.83 -33.54
N LEU A 46 -34.06 18.06 -32.23
CA LEU A 46 -35.26 18.45 -31.47
C LEU A 46 -35.84 19.77 -32.02
N LYS A 47 -37.15 19.79 -32.31
CA LYS A 47 -37.85 21.04 -32.61
C LYS A 47 -37.96 21.87 -31.34
N GLN A 48 -37.43 23.07 -31.33
CA GLN A 48 -37.78 24.09 -30.31
C GLN A 48 -39.30 24.39 -30.44
N SER A 49 -40.06 23.81 -29.53
CA SER A 49 -41.45 24.22 -29.34
C SER A 49 -41.50 25.17 -28.13
N ILE A 50 -41.77 26.43 -28.43
CA ILE A 50 -42.00 27.46 -27.40
C ILE A 50 -43.45 27.21 -26.90
N THR A 51 -43.61 26.55 -25.76
CA THR A 51 -44.72 26.78 -24.81
C THR A 51 -44.53 25.95 -23.54
N ASN A 52 -44.58 26.67 -22.42
CA ASN A 52 -44.80 26.26 -21.03
C ASN A 52 -43.61 25.66 -20.25
N HIS A 53 -43.25 26.45 -19.27
CA HIS A 53 -42.44 26.17 -18.08
C HIS A 53 -42.46 24.71 -17.61
N GLN A 54 -41.33 23.99 -17.80
CA GLN A 54 -40.72 23.02 -16.92
C GLN A 54 -39.72 22.15 -17.72
N SER A 55 -38.43 22.18 -17.33
CA SER A 55 -37.24 21.48 -17.79
C SER A 55 -36.50 22.11 -18.98
N PRO A 56 -35.21 22.42 -18.85
CA PRO A 56 -34.37 22.85 -19.97
C PRO A 56 -34.23 21.68 -20.95
N ILE A 57 -34.67 21.86 -22.20
CA ILE A 57 -34.40 20.90 -23.27
C ILE A 57 -32.89 20.95 -23.53
N THR A 58 -32.17 19.96 -23.08
CA THR A 58 -30.72 19.85 -23.28
C THR A 58 -30.44 19.28 -24.67
N ASN A 59 -29.48 19.85 -25.40
CA ASN A 59 -28.95 19.30 -26.67
C ASN A 59 -28.03 18.12 -26.38
N LEU A 60 -28.40 17.27 -25.44
CA LEU A 60 -27.61 16.09 -25.03
C LEU A 60 -28.13 14.85 -25.73
N LEU A 61 -27.25 14.17 -26.46
CA LEU A 61 -27.53 12.91 -27.14
C LEU A 61 -26.89 11.80 -26.35
N VAL A 62 -27.69 10.82 -25.91
CA VAL A 62 -27.27 9.66 -25.14
C VAL A 62 -27.07 8.49 -26.09
N PHE A 63 -25.97 7.82 -25.94
CA PHE A 63 -25.58 6.61 -26.65
C PHE A 63 -25.50 5.46 -25.67
N SER A 64 -26.23 4.38 -25.93
CA SER A 64 -26.21 3.19 -25.07
C SER A 64 -26.24 1.90 -25.88
N PHE A 65 -25.56 0.89 -25.40
CA PHE A 65 -25.56 -0.45 -25.97
C PHE A 65 -25.49 -1.46 -24.82
N VAL A 66 -26.12 -2.63 -24.99
CA VAL A 66 -26.14 -3.67 -23.94
C VAL A 66 -24.72 -4.14 -23.68
N GLY A 67 -24.27 -4.09 -22.42
CA GLY A 67 -22.92 -4.44 -22.02
C GLY A 67 -21.87 -3.33 -22.17
N CYS A 68 -22.28 -2.11 -22.59
CA CYS A 68 -21.39 -0.96 -22.69
C CYS A 68 -21.88 0.20 -21.81
N HIS A 69 -20.93 0.97 -21.27
CA HIS A 69 -21.27 2.20 -20.56
C HIS A 69 -21.92 3.21 -21.49
N SER A 70 -23.06 3.78 -21.08
CA SER A 70 -23.73 4.84 -21.82
C SER A 70 -22.90 6.11 -21.83
N ASP A 71 -22.73 6.74 -23.00
CA ASP A 71 -22.08 8.05 -23.14
C ASP A 71 -23.08 9.13 -23.49
N THR A 72 -22.84 10.37 -23.06
CA THR A 72 -23.70 11.51 -23.30
C THR A 72 -22.92 12.67 -23.87
N ILE A 73 -23.27 13.06 -25.09
CA ILE A 73 -22.56 14.11 -25.83
C ILE A 73 -23.44 15.31 -26.08
N GLU A 74 -22.94 16.50 -25.78
CA GLU A 74 -23.60 17.78 -26.13
C GLU A 74 -23.37 18.09 -27.61
N VAL A 75 -24.43 18.10 -28.41
CA VAL A 75 -24.38 18.40 -29.84
C VAL A 75 -24.33 19.91 -30.04
N LYS A 76 -23.17 20.45 -30.38
CA LYS A 76 -22.92 21.90 -30.61
C LYS A 76 -22.99 22.32 -32.07
N ASP A 77 -22.66 21.43 -32.96
CA ASP A 77 -22.64 21.66 -34.40
C ASP A 77 -23.13 20.39 -35.15
N ARG A 78 -23.01 20.37 -36.47
CA ARG A 78 -23.48 19.29 -37.34
C ARG A 78 -22.35 18.43 -37.92
N THR A 79 -21.19 18.43 -37.29
CA THR A 79 -20.12 17.54 -37.69
C THR A 79 -20.53 16.09 -37.36
N PRO A 80 -20.24 15.11 -38.21
CA PRO A 80 -20.49 13.72 -37.90
C PRO A 80 -19.77 13.31 -36.60
N LEU A 81 -20.51 12.66 -35.70
CA LEU A 81 -20.01 12.24 -34.40
C LEU A 81 -19.37 10.84 -34.52
N THR A 82 -18.21 10.65 -33.97
CA THR A 82 -17.65 9.32 -33.73
C THR A 82 -17.69 9.09 -32.23
N VAL A 83 -18.44 8.04 -31.80
CA VAL A 83 -18.66 7.71 -30.41
C VAL A 83 -18.16 6.32 -30.17
N VAL A 84 -17.29 6.17 -29.17
CA VAL A 84 -16.76 4.86 -28.78
C VAL A 84 -17.42 4.49 -27.46
N LEU A 85 -18.22 3.42 -27.45
CA LEU A 85 -18.78 2.85 -26.24
C LEU A 85 -17.87 1.73 -25.75
N VAL A 86 -17.51 1.78 -24.49
CA VAL A 86 -16.58 0.84 -23.87
C VAL A 86 -17.35 -0.19 -23.06
N ASP A 87 -16.94 -1.45 -23.14
CA ASP A 87 -17.54 -2.59 -22.44
C ASP A 87 -17.56 -2.37 -20.91
N GLU A 88 -18.72 -2.57 -20.30
CA GLU A 88 -18.94 -2.37 -18.86
C GLU A 88 -18.06 -3.26 -17.98
N SER A 89 -17.69 -4.45 -18.46
CA SER A 89 -16.82 -5.40 -17.76
C SER A 89 -15.35 -4.99 -17.72
N ILE A 90 -14.91 -4.07 -18.59
CA ILE A 90 -13.54 -3.54 -18.61
C ILE A 90 -13.41 -2.28 -17.72
N LEU A 91 -14.53 -1.63 -17.44
CA LEU A 91 -14.57 -0.31 -16.81
C LEU A 91 -14.47 -0.31 -15.29
N ASP A 92 -14.91 -1.36 -14.60
CA ASP A 92 -14.94 -1.34 -13.14
C ASP A 92 -13.56 -1.32 -12.48
N GLU A 93 -12.50 -1.72 -13.17
CA GLU A 93 -11.15 -1.77 -12.60
C GLU A 93 -10.17 -0.72 -13.18
N VAL A 94 -10.40 -0.21 -14.39
CA VAL A 94 -9.39 0.61 -15.12
C VAL A 94 -9.79 2.08 -15.28
N LEU A 95 -11.05 2.42 -15.39
CA LEU A 95 -11.47 3.78 -15.74
C LEU A 95 -11.55 4.77 -14.58
N ILE A 96 -11.64 4.31 -13.34
CA ILE A 96 -11.63 5.21 -12.17
C ILE A 96 -10.23 5.81 -11.96
N THR A 97 -9.17 5.12 -12.36
CA THR A 97 -7.79 5.57 -12.19
C THR A 97 -7.30 6.57 -13.24
N ALA A 98 -7.86 6.57 -14.45
CA ALA A 98 -7.30 7.33 -15.58
C ALA A 98 -7.66 8.83 -15.60
N ARG A 99 -8.65 9.30 -14.83
CA ARG A 99 -9.12 10.69 -14.90
C ARG A 99 -8.99 11.55 -13.65
N LYS A 100 -8.60 10.98 -12.50
CA LYS A 100 -8.45 11.74 -11.25
C LYS A 100 -6.99 11.88 -10.86
N ARG A 101 -6.53 13.13 -10.72
CA ARG A 101 -5.17 13.48 -10.31
C ARG A 101 -5.05 13.45 -8.80
N GLY A 102 -3.93 12.94 -8.30
CA GLY A 102 -3.63 12.93 -6.88
C GLY A 102 -4.10 11.65 -6.17
N VAL A 103 -4.12 11.71 -4.85
CA VAL A 103 -4.76 10.72 -4.00
C VAL A 103 -6.26 10.91 -4.11
N VAL A 104 -6.99 9.87 -4.49
CA VAL A 104 -8.42 9.93 -4.72
C VAL A 104 -9.14 9.08 -3.70
N GLU A 105 -10.03 9.71 -2.93
CA GLU A 105 -10.96 9.02 -2.06
C GLU A 105 -12.01 8.27 -2.88
N ASP A 106 -12.24 7.01 -2.57
CA ASP A 106 -13.34 6.23 -3.15
C ASP A 106 -14.67 6.69 -2.54
N ARG A 107 -15.42 7.49 -3.30
CA ARG A 107 -16.67 8.11 -2.81
C ARG A 107 -17.79 7.12 -2.60
N LEU A 108 -17.85 6.05 -3.39
CA LEU A 108 -18.95 5.10 -3.38
C LEU A 108 -18.71 3.93 -2.42
N SER A 109 -17.47 3.64 -2.11
CA SER A 109 -17.11 2.57 -1.18
C SER A 109 -17.57 2.84 0.26
N ALA A 110 -18.08 1.82 0.93
CA ALA A 110 -18.32 1.85 2.37
C ALA A 110 -17.02 1.87 3.17
N PHE A 111 -15.92 1.40 2.58
CA PHE A 111 -14.58 1.47 3.18
C PHE A 111 -14.01 2.89 3.07
N ASP A 112 -13.25 3.30 4.08
CA ASP A 112 -12.44 4.52 4.00
C ASP A 112 -11.16 4.20 3.21
N ALA A 113 -11.27 4.32 1.88
CA ALA A 113 -10.24 3.91 0.94
C ALA A 113 -9.74 5.08 0.09
N GLU A 114 -8.42 5.19 -0.01
CA GLU A 114 -7.70 6.13 -0.86
C GLU A 114 -7.02 5.37 -2.00
N HIS A 115 -7.09 5.89 -3.22
CA HIS A 115 -6.36 5.39 -4.38
C HIS A 115 -5.21 6.34 -4.75
N ILE A 116 -3.99 5.81 -4.80
CA ILE A 116 -2.79 6.49 -5.28
C ILE A 116 -2.52 5.96 -6.69
N GLY A 117 -2.84 6.77 -7.69
CA GLY A 117 -2.65 6.38 -9.10
C GLY A 117 -1.22 6.60 -9.59
N VAL A 118 -0.93 6.12 -10.81
CA VAL A 118 0.42 6.22 -11.44
C VAL A 118 0.92 7.67 -11.51
N GLU A 119 0.05 8.65 -11.77
CA GLU A 119 0.46 10.06 -11.83
C GLU A 119 1.02 10.55 -10.48
N GLU A 120 0.44 10.12 -9.36
CA GLU A 120 0.93 10.46 -8.01
C GLU A 120 2.24 9.74 -7.70
N LEU A 121 2.33 8.45 -8.04
CA LEU A 121 3.56 7.67 -7.89
C LEU A 121 4.74 8.28 -8.66
N CYS A 122 4.47 8.90 -9.80
CA CYS A 122 5.49 9.59 -10.59
C CYS A 122 5.97 10.90 -9.98
N ARG A 123 5.20 11.55 -9.09
CA ARG A 123 5.57 12.81 -8.43
C ARG A 123 6.71 12.66 -7.42
N ALA A 124 6.73 11.57 -6.71
CA ALA A 124 7.76 11.27 -5.72
C ALA A 124 8.99 10.58 -6.30
N ALA A 125 9.07 10.41 -7.65
CA ALA A 125 10.08 9.58 -8.34
C ALA A 125 10.34 8.25 -7.63
N CYS A 126 9.26 7.60 -7.18
CA CYS A 126 9.30 6.43 -6.32
C CYS A 126 10.14 5.32 -6.91
N CYS A 127 11.25 4.99 -6.24
CA CYS A 127 12.09 3.83 -6.60
C CYS A 127 11.43 2.53 -6.13
N ASN A 128 10.66 2.59 -5.05
CA ASN A 128 10.00 1.43 -4.44
C ASN A 128 8.72 1.83 -3.69
N LEU A 129 8.00 0.82 -3.18
CA LEU A 129 6.73 1.03 -2.49
C LEU A 129 6.85 1.93 -1.25
N SER A 130 7.96 1.91 -0.51
CA SER A 130 8.09 2.75 0.69
C SER A 130 8.08 4.25 0.35
N GLU A 131 8.72 4.63 -0.75
CA GLU A 131 8.82 6.02 -1.19
C GLU A 131 7.48 6.56 -1.74
N ALA A 132 6.60 5.67 -2.22
CA ALA A 132 5.27 6.03 -2.68
C ALA A 132 4.40 6.68 -1.58
N PHE A 133 4.72 6.46 -0.31
CA PHE A 133 3.99 7.03 0.82
C PHE A 133 4.60 8.31 1.39
N GLU A 134 5.73 8.78 0.89
CA GLU A 134 6.36 9.98 1.43
C GLU A 134 5.50 11.23 1.23
N THR A 135 4.71 11.29 0.17
CA THR A 135 3.75 12.39 -0.08
C THR A 135 2.38 12.18 0.59
N ASN A 136 2.13 11.02 1.20
CA ASN A 136 0.87 10.67 1.85
C ASN A 136 0.90 10.99 3.35
N ALA A 137 -0.17 11.59 3.87
CA ALA A 137 -0.29 11.90 5.29
C ALA A 137 -0.75 10.72 6.14
N SER A 138 -1.54 9.81 5.56
CA SER A 138 -2.17 8.69 6.26
C SER A 138 -1.18 7.58 6.57
N VAL A 139 -0.18 7.39 5.70
CA VAL A 139 0.88 6.39 5.86
C VAL A 139 2.18 7.08 6.20
N ASP A 140 2.80 6.64 7.28
CA ASP A 140 4.12 7.10 7.70
C ASP A 140 5.20 6.12 7.27
N VAL A 141 6.36 6.61 6.88
CA VAL A 141 7.53 5.79 6.56
C VAL A 141 8.67 6.17 7.49
N ALA A 142 9.28 5.18 8.11
CA ALA A 142 10.41 5.39 9.02
C ALA A 142 11.43 4.26 8.84
N TYR A 143 12.70 4.57 9.09
CA TYR A 143 13.73 3.54 9.16
C TYR A 143 13.49 2.64 10.39
N SER A 144 13.75 1.35 10.25
CA SER A 144 13.71 0.40 11.37
C SER A 144 14.97 0.46 12.23
N ASP A 145 16.09 0.83 11.59
CA ASP A 145 17.40 1.00 12.18
C ASP A 145 18.28 1.90 11.32
N ALA A 146 19.41 2.37 11.87
CA ALA A 146 20.30 3.30 11.21
C ALA A 146 21.30 2.66 10.22
N ALA A 147 21.39 1.35 10.14
CA ALA A 147 22.46 0.67 9.44
C ALA A 147 22.03 -0.16 8.24
N THR A 148 20.86 -0.77 8.27
CA THR A 148 20.42 -1.70 7.21
C THR A 148 19.66 -1.03 6.07
N GLY A 149 19.23 0.21 6.26
CA GLY A 149 18.37 0.93 5.31
C GLY A 149 16.93 0.41 5.26
N ALA A 150 16.55 -0.52 6.13
CA ALA A 150 15.20 -1.07 6.17
C ALA A 150 14.17 0.00 6.54
N LYS A 151 13.13 0.14 5.71
CA LYS A 151 12.02 1.06 5.94
C LYS A 151 10.77 0.31 6.38
N GLN A 152 10.05 0.86 7.34
CA GLN A 152 8.76 0.35 7.80
C GLN A 152 7.68 1.41 7.61
N ILE A 153 6.49 0.98 7.24
CA ILE A 153 5.31 1.85 7.24
C ILE A 153 4.64 1.83 8.62
N ARG A 154 3.89 2.90 8.89
CA ARG A 154 2.95 2.98 10.00
C ARG A 154 1.63 3.51 9.48
N LEU A 155 0.55 2.87 9.86
CA LEU A 155 -0.80 3.29 9.54
C LEU A 155 -1.58 3.46 10.84
N LEU A 156 -2.24 4.60 11.02
CA LEU A 156 -2.93 4.98 12.24
C LEU A 156 -2.02 4.94 13.50
N GLY A 157 -0.72 5.25 13.32
CA GLY A 157 0.29 5.21 14.39
C GLY A 157 0.82 3.82 14.73
N LEU A 158 0.25 2.76 14.18
CA LEU A 158 0.67 1.38 14.40
C LEU A 158 1.71 0.92 13.36
N SER A 159 2.62 0.03 13.77
CA SER A 159 3.63 -0.57 12.90
C SER A 159 2.99 -1.25 11.68
N GLY A 160 3.72 -1.28 10.56
CA GLY A 160 3.33 -1.99 9.35
C GLY A 160 3.05 -3.48 9.53
N THR A 161 3.51 -4.09 10.61
CA THR A 161 3.15 -5.46 10.99
C THR A 161 1.65 -5.64 11.25
N TYR A 162 0.93 -4.56 11.58
CA TYR A 162 -0.53 -4.53 11.79
C TYR A 162 -1.33 -4.08 10.57
N VAL A 163 -0.64 -3.76 9.48
CA VAL A 163 -1.22 -3.44 8.16
C VAL A 163 -1.17 -4.70 7.30
N GLN A 164 -2.29 -5.09 6.74
CA GLN A 164 -2.31 -6.16 5.76
C GLN A 164 -1.81 -5.64 4.41
N LEU A 165 -0.60 -6.06 4.02
CA LEU A 165 0.00 -5.70 2.75
C LEU A 165 -0.29 -6.78 1.70
N LEU A 166 -1.03 -6.39 0.68
CA LEU A 166 -1.42 -7.24 -0.44
C LEU A 166 -0.74 -6.75 -1.73
N GLN A 167 -0.53 -7.68 -2.64
CA GLN A 167 -0.20 -7.42 -4.03
C GLN A 167 -1.25 -8.13 -4.88
N GLU A 168 -2.00 -7.38 -5.68
CA GLU A 168 -3.07 -7.97 -6.49
C GLU A 168 -4.08 -8.79 -5.63
N ASN A 169 -4.47 -8.27 -4.46
CA ASN A 169 -5.34 -8.96 -3.50
C ASN A 169 -4.84 -10.33 -3.00
N THR A 170 -3.53 -10.58 -3.08
CA THR A 170 -2.87 -11.75 -2.46
C THR A 170 -1.90 -11.32 -1.39
N PRO A 171 -1.77 -12.06 -0.26
CA PRO A 171 -0.82 -11.70 0.79
C PRO A 171 0.62 -11.63 0.25
N ALA A 172 1.29 -10.47 0.40
CA ALA A 172 2.61 -10.25 -0.20
C ALA A 172 3.72 -9.98 0.82
N VAL A 173 3.59 -8.93 1.63
CA VAL A 173 4.61 -8.52 2.60
C VAL A 173 4.19 -8.99 3.99
N ARG A 174 4.60 -10.20 4.35
CA ARG A 174 4.33 -10.82 5.66
C ARG A 174 5.48 -11.75 6.09
N GLY A 175 5.57 -12.05 7.37
CA GLY A 175 6.61 -12.91 7.93
C GLY A 175 8.01 -12.38 7.63
N LEU A 176 8.89 -13.18 7.01
CA LEU A 176 10.27 -12.78 6.71
C LEU A 176 10.37 -11.57 5.78
N ALA A 177 9.34 -11.27 5.01
CA ALA A 177 9.29 -10.10 4.13
C ALA A 177 9.02 -8.79 4.87
N GLN A 178 8.61 -8.78 6.13
CA GLN A 178 8.25 -7.56 6.87
C GLN A 178 9.37 -6.52 6.92
N ASN A 179 10.62 -6.95 6.99
CA ASN A 179 11.74 -6.04 7.16
C ASN A 179 12.08 -5.23 5.90
N PHE A 180 12.12 -5.88 4.71
CA PHE A 180 12.53 -5.25 3.45
C PHE A 180 11.47 -5.32 2.35
N GLY A 181 10.32 -5.91 2.61
CA GLY A 181 9.31 -6.20 1.59
C GLY A 181 8.75 -4.99 0.86
N LEU A 182 8.78 -3.81 1.47
CA LEU A 182 8.39 -2.56 0.83
C LEU A 182 9.34 -2.17 -0.31
N GLU A 183 10.62 -2.54 -0.20
CA GLU A 183 11.63 -2.27 -1.22
C GLU A 183 11.70 -3.35 -2.30
N TYR A 184 10.98 -4.47 -2.10
CA TYR A 184 10.91 -5.54 -3.11
C TYR A 184 9.99 -5.20 -4.30
N ILE A 185 9.13 -4.18 -4.17
CA ILE A 185 8.21 -3.78 -5.24
C ILE A 185 8.76 -2.50 -5.88
N PRO A 186 9.32 -2.59 -7.11
CA PRO A 186 9.83 -1.42 -7.82
C PRO A 186 8.72 -0.43 -8.14
N GLY A 187 8.97 0.86 -7.92
CA GLY A 187 8.01 1.93 -8.16
C GLY A 187 7.39 1.93 -9.56
N PRO A 188 8.21 1.84 -10.63
CA PRO A 188 7.71 1.82 -12.00
C PRO A 188 6.83 0.61 -12.38
N TRP A 189 6.80 -0.46 -11.54
CA TRP A 189 5.94 -1.62 -11.77
C TRP A 189 4.51 -1.44 -11.23
N MET A 190 4.30 -0.44 -10.37
CA MET A 190 3.00 -0.18 -9.74
C MET A 190 2.04 0.50 -10.71
N GLY A 191 0.87 -0.09 -10.90
CA GLY A 191 -0.27 0.49 -11.60
C GLY A 191 -1.16 1.34 -10.71
N GLY A 192 -1.09 1.11 -9.38
CA GLY A 192 -1.81 1.87 -8.37
C GLY A 192 -1.65 1.25 -6.99
N ILE A 193 -2.00 2.02 -5.97
CA ILE A 193 -2.03 1.56 -4.58
C ILE A 193 -3.39 1.94 -3.99
N GLN A 194 -4.03 0.99 -3.35
CA GLN A 194 -5.24 1.23 -2.56
C GLN A 194 -4.88 1.16 -1.07
N VAL A 195 -5.17 2.20 -0.33
CA VAL A 195 -4.99 2.29 1.12
C VAL A 195 -6.37 2.33 1.77
N SER A 196 -6.75 1.28 2.49
CA SER A 196 -7.99 1.21 3.27
C SER A 196 -7.66 1.32 4.75
N LYS A 197 -8.20 2.35 5.41
CA LYS A 197 -7.95 2.64 6.82
C LYS A 197 -8.96 1.92 7.70
N GLY A 198 -8.53 1.54 8.88
CA GLY A 198 -9.39 0.86 9.84
C GLY A 198 -9.69 -0.59 9.45
N THR A 199 -10.96 -0.94 9.40
CA THR A 199 -11.38 -2.30 9.03
C THR A 199 -11.55 -2.44 7.52
N SER A 200 -11.10 -3.54 6.95
CA SER A 200 -11.22 -3.89 5.54
C SER A 200 -12.15 -5.09 5.34
N SER A 201 -12.36 -5.51 4.09
CA SER A 201 -13.16 -6.68 3.75
C SER A 201 -12.65 -7.96 4.44
N VAL A 202 -13.56 -8.84 4.87
CA VAL A 202 -13.22 -10.16 5.43
C VAL A 202 -12.80 -11.16 4.35
N ILE A 203 -13.06 -10.87 3.08
CA ILE A 203 -12.69 -11.71 1.92
C ILE A 203 -11.17 -11.86 1.83
N ASN A 204 -10.41 -10.79 2.12
CA ASN A 204 -8.95 -10.75 2.02
C ASN A 204 -8.22 -11.35 3.23
N GLY A 205 -8.95 -11.86 4.23
CA GLY A 205 -8.38 -12.51 5.40
C GLY A 205 -8.60 -11.77 6.71
N TYR A 206 -7.92 -12.23 7.75
CA TYR A 206 -8.10 -11.80 9.14
C TYR A 206 -7.03 -10.81 9.62
N GLU A 207 -5.94 -10.58 8.85
CA GLU A 207 -4.73 -9.89 9.33
C GLU A 207 -4.81 -8.35 9.34
N ALA A 208 -5.81 -7.74 8.70
CA ALA A 208 -5.96 -6.28 8.72
C ALA A 208 -6.43 -5.80 10.11
N THR A 209 -5.51 -5.23 10.88
CA THR A 209 -5.78 -4.68 12.21
C THR A 209 -5.91 -3.15 12.18
N SER A 210 -4.96 -2.45 11.56
CA SER A 210 -5.00 -0.98 11.38
C SER A 210 -5.47 -0.57 9.99
N GLY A 211 -5.48 -1.49 9.05
CA GLY A 211 -5.90 -1.26 7.67
C GLY A 211 -5.29 -2.26 6.71
N GLN A 212 -5.56 -2.02 5.44
CA GLN A 212 -5.08 -2.82 4.33
C GLN A 212 -4.47 -1.91 3.27
N ILE A 213 -3.35 -2.33 2.70
CA ILE A 213 -2.75 -1.71 1.53
C ILE A 213 -2.67 -2.77 0.44
N ASN A 214 -3.28 -2.52 -0.70
CA ASN A 214 -3.17 -3.37 -1.88
C ASN A 214 -2.39 -2.64 -2.98
N VAL A 215 -1.41 -3.31 -3.54
CA VAL A 215 -0.60 -2.79 -4.64
C VAL A 215 -1.00 -3.52 -5.92
N ASP A 216 -1.52 -2.79 -6.87
CA ASP A 216 -1.78 -3.28 -8.21
C ASP A 216 -0.55 -3.06 -9.08
N LEU A 217 -0.12 -4.10 -9.78
CA LEU A 217 0.97 -4.02 -10.75
C LEU A 217 0.43 -3.66 -12.12
N LEU A 218 1.29 -3.12 -12.99
CA LEU A 218 0.98 -2.87 -14.40
C LEU A 218 0.38 -4.13 -15.04
N LYS A 219 -0.75 -3.98 -15.74
CA LYS A 219 -1.49 -5.10 -16.32
C LYS A 219 -1.06 -5.35 -17.78
N PRO A 220 -0.91 -6.60 -18.24
CA PRO A 220 -0.41 -6.91 -19.57
C PRO A 220 -1.22 -6.27 -20.71
N GLN A 221 -2.55 -6.18 -20.55
CA GLN A 221 -3.47 -5.65 -21.54
C GLN A 221 -3.34 -4.12 -21.72
N THR A 222 -2.97 -3.38 -20.65
CA THR A 222 -2.87 -1.91 -20.67
C THR A 222 -1.44 -1.41 -20.79
N GLN A 223 -0.45 -2.30 -20.65
CA GLN A 223 0.96 -1.93 -20.66
C GLN A 223 1.45 -1.63 -22.08
N ASN A 224 2.33 -0.62 -22.21
CA ASN A 224 3.01 -0.29 -23.46
C ASN A 224 3.92 -1.44 -23.93
N PRO A 225 4.16 -1.57 -25.26
CA PRO A 225 5.06 -2.60 -25.79
C PRO A 225 6.48 -2.53 -25.22
N LEU A 226 6.94 -1.33 -24.87
CA LEU A 226 8.22 -1.12 -24.19
C LEU A 226 8.14 0.16 -23.35
N SER A 227 8.48 0.03 -22.08
CA SER A 227 8.70 1.15 -21.16
C SER A 227 10.06 0.98 -20.48
N ILE A 228 10.83 2.06 -20.42
CA ILE A 228 12.15 2.09 -19.77
C ILE A 228 12.14 3.23 -18.75
N ASN A 229 12.57 2.96 -17.53
CA ASN A 229 12.81 3.97 -16.51
C ASN A 229 14.23 3.82 -15.97
N LEU A 230 15.00 4.90 -16.03
CA LEU A 230 16.36 4.97 -15.50
C LEU A 230 16.42 6.09 -14.46
N MET A 231 17.06 5.84 -13.32
CA MET A 231 17.29 6.83 -12.28
C MET A 231 18.73 6.75 -11.76
N PHE A 232 19.29 7.91 -11.44
CA PHE A 232 20.59 8.05 -10.81
C PHE A 232 20.52 9.16 -9.77
N ASN A 233 21.20 9.00 -8.62
CA ASN A 233 21.20 10.00 -7.55
C ASN A 233 22.62 10.41 -7.10
N SER A 234 22.68 11.44 -6.28
CA SER A 234 23.93 12.01 -5.74
C SER A 234 24.69 11.06 -4.81
N GLU A 235 24.03 10.03 -4.27
CA GLU A 235 24.63 8.98 -3.44
C GLU A 235 25.23 7.85 -4.29
N LEU A 236 25.35 8.05 -5.62
CA LEU A 236 25.83 7.08 -6.59
C LEU A 236 24.98 5.79 -6.62
N MET A 237 23.67 5.93 -6.41
CA MET A 237 22.71 4.87 -6.65
C MET A 237 22.18 4.97 -8.09
N ALA A 238 22.08 3.84 -8.78
CA ALA A 238 21.47 3.75 -10.10
C ALA A 238 20.41 2.66 -10.13
N GLU A 239 19.29 2.95 -10.80
CA GLU A 239 18.22 2.01 -11.04
C GLU A 239 17.83 1.98 -12.51
N ALA A 240 17.49 0.78 -12.98
CA ALA A 240 16.97 0.54 -14.32
C ALA A 240 15.74 -0.38 -14.24
N ASN A 241 14.65 0.06 -14.88
CA ASN A 241 13.45 -0.73 -15.07
C ASN A 241 13.16 -0.85 -16.56
N ILE A 242 12.91 -2.06 -17.04
CA ILE A 242 12.52 -2.38 -18.41
C ILE A 242 11.26 -3.22 -18.35
N MET A 243 10.21 -2.75 -18.99
CA MET A 243 8.89 -3.36 -18.94
C MET A 243 8.28 -3.40 -20.34
N GLY A 244 7.52 -4.44 -20.64
CA GLY A 244 6.83 -4.53 -21.92
C GLY A 244 5.65 -5.48 -21.86
N GLY A 245 4.57 -5.13 -22.58
CA GLY A 245 3.36 -5.93 -22.67
C GLY A 245 2.91 -6.14 -24.12
N TRP A 246 2.50 -7.35 -24.46
CA TRP A 246 2.13 -7.73 -25.81
C TRP A 246 0.90 -8.61 -25.82
N GLN A 247 0.05 -8.41 -26.83
CA GLN A 247 -1.00 -9.35 -27.19
C GLN A 247 -0.39 -10.50 -28.01
N ILE A 248 -0.75 -11.72 -27.66
CA ILE A 248 -0.37 -12.92 -28.40
C ILE A 248 -1.51 -13.24 -29.37
N PRO A 249 -1.28 -13.21 -30.69
CA PRO A 249 -2.34 -13.53 -31.63
C PRO A 249 -2.74 -15.00 -31.48
N LEU A 250 -4.01 -15.23 -31.20
CA LEU A 250 -4.62 -16.55 -31.19
C LEU A 250 -5.14 -16.84 -32.61
N LYS A 251 -5.11 -18.11 -33.03
CA LYS A 251 -5.67 -18.48 -34.32
C LYS A 251 -7.19 -18.36 -34.22
N GLU A 252 -7.78 -17.53 -35.07
CA GLU A 252 -9.24 -17.53 -35.26
C GLU A 252 -9.67 -18.91 -35.73
N HIS A 253 -10.49 -19.59 -34.93
CA HIS A 253 -11.28 -20.70 -35.40
C HIS A 253 -12.44 -20.08 -36.19
N GLU A 254 -12.42 -20.22 -37.54
CA GLU A 254 -13.57 -19.92 -38.38
C GLU A 254 -14.73 -20.86 -38.00
N HIS A 255 -15.52 -20.42 -37.02
CA HIS A 255 -16.84 -21.00 -36.81
C HIS A 255 -17.85 -20.23 -37.66
N HIS A 256 -18.31 -20.84 -38.77
CA HIS A 256 -19.50 -20.41 -39.48
C HIS A 256 -20.68 -20.53 -38.50
N HIS A 257 -21.07 -19.43 -37.88
CA HIS A 257 -22.30 -19.40 -37.08
C HIS A 257 -23.46 -18.93 -37.95
N GLU A 258 -24.39 -19.82 -38.16
CA GLU A 258 -25.75 -19.48 -38.56
C GLU A 258 -26.48 -18.93 -37.32
N HIS A 259 -26.87 -17.65 -37.42
CA HIS A 259 -27.80 -16.92 -36.54
C HIS A 259 -27.52 -16.81 -35.04
N GLY A 260 -27.01 -15.64 -34.63
CA GLY A 260 -27.45 -14.99 -33.39
C GLY A 260 -26.69 -15.30 -32.09
N GLU A 261 -25.51 -15.92 -32.14
CA GLU A 261 -24.67 -16.09 -30.94
C GLU A 261 -23.60 -14.99 -30.81
N HIS A 262 -23.43 -14.46 -29.60
CA HIS A 262 -22.41 -13.45 -29.26
C HIS A 262 -21.03 -13.96 -29.66
N CYS A 263 -20.32 -13.20 -30.48
CA CYS A 263 -18.91 -13.47 -30.78
C CYS A 263 -18.08 -13.25 -29.50
N HIS A 264 -17.74 -14.33 -28.82
CA HIS A 264 -16.81 -14.27 -27.69
C HIS A 264 -15.40 -14.01 -28.20
N HIS A 265 -14.90 -12.77 -28.02
CA HIS A 265 -13.53 -12.44 -28.35
C HIS A 265 -12.56 -13.11 -27.38
N GLU A 266 -11.67 -13.92 -27.92
CA GLU A 266 -10.59 -14.56 -27.17
C GLU A 266 -9.36 -13.64 -27.19
N SER A 267 -8.81 -13.32 -26.02
CA SER A 267 -7.63 -12.46 -25.90
C SER A 267 -6.59 -13.03 -24.94
N LEU A 268 -5.34 -13.00 -25.35
CA LEU A 268 -4.19 -13.44 -24.55
C LEU A 268 -3.11 -12.37 -24.56
N TYR A 269 -2.72 -11.91 -23.39
CA TYR A 269 -1.67 -10.93 -23.20
C TYR A 269 -0.58 -11.47 -22.28
N THR A 270 0.66 -11.05 -22.53
CA THR A 270 1.78 -11.31 -21.63
C THR A 270 2.57 -10.05 -21.39
N SER A 271 3.20 -9.94 -20.23
CA SER A 271 4.17 -8.87 -19.97
C SER A 271 5.39 -9.39 -19.22
N VAL A 272 6.50 -8.70 -19.42
CA VAL A 272 7.76 -8.92 -18.72
C VAL A 272 8.15 -7.64 -18.01
N LEU A 273 8.53 -7.75 -16.74
CA LEU A 273 8.96 -6.65 -15.89
C LEU A 273 10.35 -7.01 -15.36
N ALA A 274 11.35 -6.17 -15.62
CA ALA A 274 12.71 -6.36 -15.15
C ALA A 274 13.19 -5.10 -14.40
N HIS A 275 13.82 -5.31 -13.24
CA HIS A 275 14.39 -4.25 -12.41
C HIS A 275 15.78 -4.62 -11.94
N TYR A 276 16.68 -3.64 -11.95
CA TYR A 276 17.98 -3.71 -11.30
C TYR A 276 18.30 -2.39 -10.63
N GLY A 277 18.65 -2.44 -9.34
CA GLY A 277 19.10 -1.31 -8.54
C GLY A 277 20.44 -1.61 -7.86
N GLN A 278 21.35 -0.64 -7.84
CA GLN A 278 22.62 -0.76 -7.14
C GLN A 278 23.06 0.58 -6.55
N ASN A 279 23.48 0.55 -5.29
CA ASN A 279 24.25 1.63 -4.67
C ASN A 279 25.74 1.27 -4.77
N PHE A 280 26.52 2.17 -5.38
CA PHE A 280 27.94 1.91 -5.69
C PHE A 280 28.90 2.39 -4.60
N MET A 281 28.49 3.29 -3.71
CA MET A 281 29.36 3.87 -2.68
C MET A 281 28.63 3.98 -1.34
N ALA A 282 29.30 3.55 -0.29
CA ALA A 282 28.89 3.83 1.08
C ALA A 282 29.40 5.22 1.49
N MET A 283 28.54 6.02 2.12
CA MET A 283 28.83 7.35 2.64
C MET A 283 28.66 7.37 4.15
N ASP A 284 29.47 8.17 4.82
CA ASP A 284 29.39 8.51 6.24
C ASP A 284 29.41 10.02 6.35
N GLU A 285 28.22 10.63 6.22
CA GLU A 285 28.09 12.08 6.24
C GLU A 285 28.01 12.64 7.67
N ASN A 286 27.64 11.81 8.64
CA ASN A 286 27.49 12.20 10.05
C ASN A 286 28.78 11.94 10.87
N HIS A 287 29.78 11.30 10.24
CA HIS A 287 31.12 11.02 10.81
C HIS A 287 31.08 10.10 12.04
N ASP A 288 30.14 9.16 12.09
CA ASP A 288 30.08 8.12 13.12
C ASP A 288 30.79 6.83 12.72
N SER A 289 31.51 6.84 11.59
CA SER A 289 32.24 5.71 11.02
C SER A 289 31.36 4.53 10.59
N PHE A 290 30.05 4.72 10.51
CA PHE A 290 29.11 3.77 9.94
C PHE A 290 28.60 4.27 8.59
N ALA A 291 28.22 3.33 7.72
CA ALA A 291 27.55 3.69 6.48
C ALA A 291 26.14 4.19 6.77
N ASP A 292 25.81 5.42 6.35
CA ASP A 292 24.46 6.01 6.48
C ASP A 292 23.41 5.22 5.71
N MET A 293 23.83 4.61 4.58
CA MET A 293 23.03 3.70 3.76
C MET A 293 23.86 2.48 3.35
N PRO A 294 23.28 1.28 3.28
CA PRO A 294 23.98 0.10 2.85
C PRO A 294 24.37 0.15 1.37
N LEU A 295 25.44 -0.55 1.00
CA LEU A 295 25.66 -0.92 -0.40
C LEU A 295 24.63 -1.98 -0.78
N THR A 296 23.70 -1.62 -1.65
CA THR A 296 22.60 -2.50 -2.07
C THR A 296 22.83 -3.04 -3.48
N ARG A 297 22.36 -4.25 -3.74
CA ARG A 297 22.15 -4.83 -5.06
C ARG A 297 20.82 -5.53 -5.08
N ASN A 298 19.88 -5.00 -5.83
CA ASN A 298 18.54 -5.55 -5.95
C ASN A 298 18.24 -5.89 -7.41
N ALA A 299 17.78 -7.11 -7.65
CA ALA A 299 17.39 -7.56 -8.98
C ALA A 299 16.03 -8.27 -8.90
N ASN A 300 15.11 -7.86 -9.76
CA ASN A 300 13.78 -8.43 -9.88
C ASN A 300 13.48 -8.77 -11.33
N LEU A 301 12.88 -9.93 -11.54
CA LEU A 301 12.33 -10.33 -12.84
C LEU A 301 10.95 -10.94 -12.65
N ALA A 302 9.98 -10.42 -13.37
CA ALA A 302 8.62 -10.94 -13.32
C ALA A 302 8.05 -11.16 -14.72
N ASN A 303 7.18 -12.14 -14.84
CA ASN A 303 6.37 -12.39 -16.02
C ASN A 303 4.91 -12.53 -15.60
N ARG A 304 4.03 -11.95 -16.42
CA ARG A 304 2.60 -11.87 -16.15
C ARG A 304 1.81 -12.27 -17.38
N TRP A 305 0.69 -12.97 -17.19
CA TRP A 305 -0.21 -13.43 -18.21
C TRP A 305 -1.64 -13.03 -17.88
N PHE A 306 -2.39 -12.66 -18.91
CA PHE A 306 -3.81 -12.37 -18.84
C PHE A 306 -4.50 -13.06 -20.03
N TYR A 307 -5.53 -13.82 -19.74
CA TYR A 307 -6.36 -14.49 -20.76
C TYR A 307 -7.83 -14.23 -20.45
N LYS A 308 -8.59 -13.86 -21.46
CA LYS A 308 -10.05 -13.68 -21.38
C LYS A 308 -10.69 -14.44 -22.53
N HIS A 309 -11.76 -15.18 -22.24
CA HIS A 309 -12.62 -15.84 -23.21
C HIS A 309 -14.06 -15.77 -22.72
N GLY A 310 -14.87 -14.89 -23.33
CA GLY A 310 -16.23 -14.59 -22.84
C GLY A 310 -16.19 -14.20 -21.36
N ASP A 311 -16.93 -14.91 -20.55
CA ASP A 311 -17.11 -14.71 -19.11
C ASP A 311 -15.98 -15.28 -18.26
N TYR A 312 -15.03 -15.99 -18.87
CA TYR A 312 -13.89 -16.57 -18.18
C TYR A 312 -12.67 -15.69 -18.27
N THR A 313 -12.04 -15.45 -17.13
CA THR A 313 -10.81 -14.68 -17.00
C THR A 313 -9.75 -15.49 -16.25
N PHE A 314 -8.54 -15.53 -16.78
CA PHE A 314 -7.40 -16.16 -16.14
C PHE A 314 -6.24 -15.18 -16.02
N GLN A 315 -5.57 -15.14 -14.88
CA GLN A 315 -4.35 -14.36 -14.65
C GLN A 315 -3.30 -15.24 -14.00
N ALA A 316 -2.06 -15.11 -14.46
CA ALA A 316 -0.90 -15.74 -13.85
C ALA A 316 0.22 -14.73 -13.67
N PHE A 317 0.98 -14.89 -12.61
CA PHE A 317 2.14 -14.06 -12.27
C PHE A 317 3.22 -14.93 -11.64
N VAL A 318 4.47 -14.68 -12.01
CA VAL A 318 5.65 -15.26 -11.37
C VAL A 318 6.73 -14.20 -11.26
N ARG A 319 7.41 -14.13 -10.11
CA ARG A 319 8.53 -13.20 -9.84
C ARG A 319 9.65 -13.90 -9.12
N GLY A 320 10.89 -13.60 -9.52
CA GLY A 320 12.11 -13.92 -8.80
C GLY A 320 12.80 -12.63 -8.34
N LEU A 321 13.27 -12.61 -7.11
CA LEU A 321 13.96 -11.48 -6.47
C LEU A 321 15.28 -11.94 -5.85
N TYR A 322 16.31 -11.11 -6.01
CA TYR A 322 17.56 -11.18 -5.25
C TYR A 322 17.86 -9.82 -4.64
N ASP A 323 18.14 -9.77 -3.32
CA ASP A 323 18.53 -8.56 -2.61
C ASP A 323 19.75 -8.82 -1.73
N LYS A 324 20.80 -8.04 -1.94
CA LYS A 324 22.02 -8.09 -1.14
C LYS A 324 22.35 -6.71 -0.58
N ARG A 325 22.68 -6.65 0.72
CA ARG A 325 23.04 -5.42 1.42
C ARG A 325 24.30 -5.63 2.23
N LEU A 326 25.22 -4.67 2.11
CA LEU A 326 26.47 -4.63 2.88
C LEU A 326 26.53 -3.29 3.60
N ALA A 327 26.69 -3.31 4.92
CA ALA A 327 26.73 -2.13 5.77
C ALA A 327 27.69 -2.34 6.97
N GLY A 328 27.69 -1.40 7.91
CA GLY A 328 28.54 -1.39 9.09
C GLY A 328 29.60 -0.32 9.04
N GLN A 329 30.71 -0.52 9.73
CA GLN A 329 31.79 0.44 9.79
C GLN A 329 32.53 0.58 8.46
N ILE A 330 32.81 1.83 8.07
CA ILE A 330 33.49 2.22 6.83
C ILE A 330 34.57 3.27 7.12
N GLY A 331 35.37 3.59 6.09
CA GLY A 331 36.38 4.65 6.12
C GLY A 331 37.69 4.24 6.80
N HIS A 332 38.60 5.20 6.96
CA HIS A 332 39.95 4.97 7.44
C HIS A 332 40.01 4.35 8.86
N HIS A 333 39.04 4.67 9.70
CA HIS A 333 38.94 4.07 11.03
C HIS A 333 38.65 2.56 10.94
N ALA A 334 37.72 2.15 10.08
CA ALA A 334 37.41 0.74 9.86
C ALA A 334 38.61 -0.05 9.28
N ASP A 335 39.40 0.58 8.40
CA ASP A 335 40.57 -0.02 7.76
C ASP A 335 41.70 -0.29 8.77
N THR A 336 41.75 0.45 9.88
CA THR A 336 42.74 0.28 10.95
C THR A 336 42.32 -0.75 11.99
N LEU A 337 41.06 -1.15 12.03
CA LEU A 337 40.52 -2.12 12.99
C LEU A 337 40.83 -3.56 12.54
N SER A 338 41.26 -4.40 13.48
CA SER A 338 41.45 -5.83 13.23
C SER A 338 40.15 -6.58 12.97
N ASN A 339 39.00 -6.05 13.44
CA ASN A 339 37.69 -6.63 13.30
C ASN A 339 36.60 -5.53 13.24
N PRO A 340 36.40 -4.86 12.07
CA PRO A 340 35.34 -3.87 11.92
C PRO A 340 33.95 -4.52 12.00
N TYR A 341 32.96 -3.80 12.55
CA TYR A 341 31.58 -4.26 12.61
C TYR A 341 30.98 -4.29 11.20
N LYS A 342 30.54 -5.46 10.75
CA LYS A 342 29.98 -5.68 9.39
C LYS A 342 28.57 -6.22 9.46
N ILE A 343 27.74 -5.75 8.53
CA ILE A 343 26.40 -6.25 8.28
C ILE A 343 26.38 -6.80 6.85
N ASP A 344 26.02 -8.08 6.70
CA ASP A 344 25.89 -8.74 5.39
C ASP A 344 24.52 -9.44 5.33
N LEU A 345 23.61 -8.90 4.53
CA LEU A 345 22.26 -9.40 4.37
C LEU A 345 22.10 -9.94 2.96
N ASN A 346 21.59 -11.16 2.86
CA ASN A 346 21.41 -11.83 1.58
C ASN A 346 20.04 -12.52 1.54
N THR A 347 19.23 -12.17 0.56
CA THR A 347 17.85 -12.59 0.44
C THR A 347 17.54 -13.10 -0.96
N TRP A 348 16.84 -14.22 -1.04
CA TRP A 348 16.21 -14.75 -2.23
C TRP A 348 14.72 -14.93 -2.01
N ARG A 349 13.92 -14.54 -3.00
CA ARG A 349 12.47 -14.75 -2.96
C ARG A 349 11.96 -15.13 -4.34
N VAL A 350 11.11 -16.14 -4.36
CA VAL A 350 10.33 -16.52 -5.55
C VAL A 350 8.87 -16.54 -5.13
N GLU A 351 8.01 -15.94 -5.94
CA GLU A 351 6.57 -15.93 -5.68
C GLU A 351 5.76 -15.96 -6.96
N GLY A 352 4.52 -16.36 -6.84
CA GLY A 352 3.59 -16.33 -7.95
C GLY A 352 2.15 -16.54 -7.49
N PHE A 353 1.22 -16.18 -8.38
CA PHE A 353 -0.20 -16.44 -8.19
C PHE A 353 -0.87 -16.89 -9.49
N LEU A 354 -1.99 -17.56 -9.31
CA LEU A 354 -2.96 -17.91 -10.34
C LEU A 354 -4.33 -17.42 -9.88
N LYS A 355 -5.05 -16.73 -10.76
CA LYS A 355 -6.43 -16.30 -10.52
C LYS A 355 -7.30 -16.78 -11.67
N ASN A 356 -8.42 -17.37 -11.32
CA ASN A 356 -9.45 -17.80 -12.24
C ASN A 356 -10.77 -17.16 -11.83
N GLY A 357 -11.45 -16.53 -12.75
CA GLY A 357 -12.76 -15.92 -12.54
C GLY A 357 -13.73 -16.39 -13.63
N TYR A 358 -14.97 -16.62 -13.25
CA TYR A 358 -16.06 -16.97 -14.16
C TYR A 358 -17.32 -16.23 -13.74
N VAL A 359 -17.86 -15.42 -14.63
CA VAL A 359 -19.15 -14.76 -14.49
C VAL A 359 -20.19 -15.72 -15.07
N TYR A 360 -21.11 -16.22 -14.26
CA TYR A 360 -22.09 -17.22 -14.70
C TYR A 360 -23.49 -16.63 -14.95
N ASP A 361 -23.66 -15.38 -14.59
CA ASP A 361 -24.87 -14.61 -14.83
C ASP A 361 -24.47 -13.16 -15.15
N ASP A 362 -24.50 -12.82 -16.43
CA ASP A 362 -24.09 -11.52 -16.95
C ASP A 362 -25.05 -10.39 -16.55
N GLU A 363 -26.34 -10.69 -16.38
CA GLU A 363 -27.35 -9.67 -16.03
C GLU A 363 -27.12 -9.16 -14.60
N SER A 364 -26.82 -10.05 -13.65
CA SER A 364 -26.55 -9.68 -12.25
C SER A 364 -25.06 -9.48 -11.97
N GLY A 365 -24.15 -9.90 -12.84
CA GLY A 365 -22.71 -9.94 -12.60
C GLY A 365 -22.30 -10.95 -11.52
N SER A 366 -23.13 -12.00 -11.29
CA SER A 366 -22.83 -13.04 -10.31
C SER A 366 -21.69 -13.94 -10.78
N SER A 367 -20.73 -14.24 -9.91
CA SER A 367 -19.46 -14.81 -10.31
C SER A 367 -18.85 -15.77 -9.28
N VAL A 368 -17.88 -16.54 -9.74
CA VAL A 368 -17.00 -17.36 -8.89
C VAL A 368 -15.56 -17.06 -9.22
N ALA A 369 -14.71 -17.02 -8.21
CA ALA A 369 -13.28 -16.80 -8.38
C ALA A 369 -12.45 -17.75 -7.51
N VAL A 370 -11.31 -18.20 -8.03
CA VAL A 370 -10.33 -18.98 -7.28
C VAL A 370 -8.97 -18.33 -7.42
N ILE A 371 -8.37 -17.99 -6.30
CA ILE A 371 -7.06 -17.36 -6.20
C ILE A 371 -6.13 -18.34 -5.48
N ALA A 372 -5.03 -18.70 -6.11
CA ALA A 372 -3.96 -19.49 -5.50
C ALA A 372 -2.64 -18.70 -5.57
N ALA A 373 -1.94 -18.58 -4.46
CA ALA A 373 -0.64 -17.90 -4.41
C ALA A 373 0.37 -18.74 -3.63
N VAL A 374 1.64 -18.65 -4.03
CA VAL A 374 2.75 -19.30 -3.35
C VAL A 374 3.94 -18.36 -3.31
N SER A 375 4.66 -18.34 -2.19
CA SER A 375 5.94 -17.67 -2.08
C SER A 375 6.94 -18.48 -1.28
N TYR A 376 8.19 -18.47 -1.73
CA TYR A 376 9.34 -18.99 -0.99
C TYR A 376 10.35 -17.88 -0.76
N HIS A 377 10.71 -17.66 0.48
CA HIS A 377 11.64 -16.63 0.92
C HIS A 377 12.77 -17.28 1.70
N ASP A 378 14.00 -16.99 1.32
CA ASP A 378 15.22 -17.48 1.99
C ASP A 378 16.10 -16.29 2.33
N LEU A 379 16.57 -16.22 3.56
CA LEU A 379 17.50 -15.20 4.02
C LEU A 379 18.66 -15.79 4.82
N ASN A 380 19.82 -15.16 4.65
CA ASN A 380 21.05 -15.46 5.40
C ASN A 380 21.68 -14.13 5.78
N ASN A 381 21.40 -13.67 6.98
CA ASN A 381 21.72 -12.33 7.46
C ASN A 381 22.70 -12.40 8.62
N ALA A 382 23.76 -11.58 8.53
CA ALA A 382 24.73 -11.38 9.59
C ALA A 382 24.71 -9.92 10.05
N TYR A 383 24.63 -9.70 11.35
CA TYR A 383 24.66 -8.41 12.05
C TYR A 383 25.82 -8.46 13.07
N GLY A 384 27.04 -8.11 12.66
CA GLY A 384 28.25 -8.35 13.46
C GLY A 384 28.43 -9.83 13.77
N LEU A 385 28.32 -10.22 15.03
CA LEU A 385 28.41 -11.63 15.47
C LEU A 385 27.09 -12.38 15.43
N ARG A 386 25.97 -11.68 15.29
CA ARG A 386 24.64 -12.29 15.22
C ARG A 386 24.37 -12.80 13.81
N ASN A 387 23.97 -14.06 13.69
CA ASN A 387 23.61 -14.67 12.42
C ASN A 387 22.17 -15.14 12.49
N TRP A 388 21.34 -14.63 11.61
CA TRP A 388 19.95 -15.02 11.43
C TRP A 388 19.77 -15.67 10.06
N LYS A 389 19.45 -16.97 10.08
CA LYS A 389 19.15 -17.76 8.88
C LYS A 389 17.71 -18.21 8.96
N ALA A 390 16.94 -17.92 7.91
CA ALA A 390 15.54 -18.31 7.90
C ALA A 390 15.04 -18.59 6.49
N ASN A 391 14.11 -19.52 6.38
CA ASN A 391 13.28 -19.65 5.18
C ASN A 391 11.81 -19.78 5.53
N GLN A 392 10.98 -19.23 4.66
CA GLN A 392 9.53 -19.27 4.74
C GLN A 392 8.95 -19.81 3.44
N LEU A 393 8.08 -20.80 3.55
CA LEU A 393 7.15 -21.17 2.47
C LEU A 393 5.75 -20.75 2.89
N ASN A 394 5.12 -19.90 2.08
CA ASN A 394 3.72 -19.54 2.24
C ASN A 394 2.93 -20.07 1.03
N ALA A 395 1.76 -20.66 1.29
CA ALA A 395 0.80 -21.02 0.27
C ALA A 395 -0.59 -20.53 0.70
N TYR A 396 -1.28 -19.87 -0.22
CA TYR A 396 -2.59 -19.26 -0.01
C TYR A 396 -3.56 -19.73 -1.07
N LEU A 397 -4.75 -20.13 -0.65
CA LEU A 397 -5.88 -20.46 -1.52
C LEU A 397 -7.11 -19.72 -1.03
N ASN A 398 -7.85 -19.10 -1.96
CA ASN A 398 -9.11 -18.41 -1.68
C ASN A 398 -10.10 -18.70 -2.81
N ALA A 399 -11.22 -19.30 -2.47
CA ALA A 399 -12.33 -19.56 -3.38
C ALA A 399 -13.52 -18.69 -2.95
N ILE A 400 -14.01 -17.87 -3.85
CA ILE A 400 -15.00 -16.81 -3.60
C ILE A 400 -16.18 -17.06 -4.52
N TRP A 401 -17.38 -17.08 -3.98
CA TRP A 401 -18.62 -16.96 -4.69
C TRP A 401 -19.23 -15.60 -4.41
N GLN A 402 -19.75 -14.93 -5.44
CA GLN A 402 -20.42 -13.64 -5.33
C GLN A 402 -21.75 -13.71 -6.07
N GLY A 403 -22.80 -13.38 -5.36
CA GLY A 403 -24.14 -13.21 -5.93
C GLY A 403 -24.60 -11.77 -5.76
N ASN A 404 -25.07 -11.18 -6.85
CA ASN A 404 -25.67 -9.85 -6.85
C ASN A 404 -27.18 -10.01 -7.06
N PHE A 405 -27.97 -9.25 -6.29
CA PHE A 405 -29.42 -9.33 -6.32
C PHE A 405 -29.98 -7.90 -6.37
N GLU A 406 -30.77 -7.59 -7.38
CA GLU A 406 -31.48 -6.33 -7.44
C GLU A 406 -32.70 -6.35 -6.51
N GLY A 407 -32.87 -5.33 -5.70
CA GLY A 407 -34.07 -5.12 -4.91
C GLY A 407 -35.21 -4.59 -5.81
N GLY A 408 -36.21 -5.38 -6.05
CA GLY A 408 -37.38 -4.96 -6.82
C GLY A 408 -38.12 -3.79 -6.15
N GLY A 409 -38.09 -2.60 -6.75
CA GLY A 409 -38.79 -1.40 -6.25
C GLY A 409 -38.53 -0.17 -7.12
N LEU A 410 -39.22 0.95 -6.79
CA LEU A 410 -39.00 2.26 -7.42
C LEU A 410 -37.70 2.96 -7.04
N ILE A 411 -36.90 2.38 -6.18
CA ILE A 411 -35.64 2.90 -5.64
C ILE A 411 -34.56 1.89 -5.94
N ASP A 412 -33.44 2.39 -6.43
CA ASP A 412 -32.22 1.63 -6.77
C ASP A 412 -31.61 1.04 -5.49
N ASN A 413 -31.70 -0.30 -5.36
CA ASN A 413 -31.22 -1.05 -4.21
C ASN A 413 -30.39 -2.24 -4.70
N ASP A 414 -29.09 -2.21 -4.42
CA ASP A 414 -28.18 -3.30 -4.74
C ASP A 414 -27.87 -4.13 -3.51
N HIS A 415 -27.99 -5.42 -3.65
CA HIS A 415 -27.62 -6.41 -2.64
C HIS A 415 -26.55 -7.33 -3.21
N ARG A 416 -25.41 -7.41 -2.53
CA ARG A 416 -24.32 -8.31 -2.89
C ARG A 416 -23.99 -9.21 -1.71
N LEU A 417 -23.94 -10.50 -1.95
CA LEU A 417 -23.47 -11.46 -0.97
C LEU A 417 -22.22 -12.18 -1.52
N SER A 418 -21.11 -12.05 -0.82
CA SER A 418 -19.89 -12.78 -1.11
C SER A 418 -19.67 -13.83 -0.03
N ALA A 419 -19.40 -15.06 -0.41
CA ALA A 419 -19.10 -16.15 0.53
C ALA A 419 -17.96 -16.99 -0.01
N GLY A 420 -17.17 -17.60 0.86
CA GLY A 420 -16.03 -18.33 0.39
C GLY A 420 -15.28 -19.13 1.43
N LEU A 421 -14.25 -19.80 0.94
CA LEU A 421 -13.33 -20.66 1.68
C LEU A 421 -11.91 -20.18 1.44
N SER A 422 -11.09 -20.14 2.49
CA SER A 422 -9.67 -19.85 2.30
C SER A 422 -8.80 -20.77 3.13
N VAL A 423 -7.58 -21.00 2.67
CA VAL A 423 -6.55 -21.72 3.43
C VAL A 423 -5.26 -20.95 3.31
N ASN A 424 -4.64 -20.64 4.45
CA ASN A 424 -3.29 -20.12 4.50
C ASN A 424 -2.36 -21.14 5.17
N TYR A 425 -1.25 -21.47 4.52
CA TYR A 425 -0.20 -22.34 5.05
C TYR A 425 1.10 -21.56 5.14
N ASP A 426 1.69 -21.53 6.32
CA ASP A 426 3.01 -20.96 6.58
C ASP A 426 3.92 -21.98 7.20
N ARG A 427 5.09 -22.18 6.59
CA ARG A 427 6.19 -22.95 7.15
C ARG A 427 7.40 -22.06 7.34
N TYR A 428 7.89 -21.94 8.56
CA TYR A 428 9.13 -21.25 8.89
C TYR A 428 10.16 -22.26 9.38
N ARG A 429 11.40 -22.10 8.92
CA ARG A 429 12.60 -22.74 9.47
C ARG A 429 13.56 -21.60 9.76
N GLU A 430 13.79 -21.34 11.03
CA GLU A 430 14.38 -20.08 11.46
C GLU A 430 15.37 -20.35 12.60
N GLY A 431 16.60 -19.90 12.45
CA GLY A 431 17.67 -20.04 13.43
C GLY A 431 18.39 -18.72 13.67
N LEU A 432 18.49 -18.33 14.94
CA LEU A 432 19.27 -17.18 15.39
C LEU A 432 20.46 -17.69 16.20
N ASN A 433 21.67 -17.37 15.74
CA ASN A 433 22.89 -17.54 16.54
C ASN A 433 23.37 -16.16 16.98
N SER A 434 23.42 -15.93 18.29
CA SER A 434 23.82 -14.65 18.89
C SER A 434 24.90 -14.90 19.94
N PRO A 435 26.16 -15.13 19.54
CA PRO A 435 27.26 -15.24 20.48
C PRO A 435 27.49 -13.86 21.12
N TYR A 436 27.16 -13.72 22.38
CA TYR A 436 27.46 -12.52 23.15
C TYR A 436 28.95 -12.55 23.53
N ALA A 437 29.73 -11.62 23.01
CA ALA A 437 31.07 -11.36 23.48
C ALA A 437 30.95 -10.53 24.76
N GLY A 438 30.70 -11.15 25.88
CA GLY A 438 30.65 -10.49 27.17
C GLY A 438 31.99 -9.86 27.51
N VAL A 439 32.05 -8.55 27.46
CA VAL A 439 33.10 -7.73 28.05
C VAL A 439 32.62 -7.29 29.43
N GLY A 440 32.82 -8.15 30.44
CA GLY A 440 32.48 -7.84 31.82
C GLY A 440 32.47 -9.10 32.69
N PRO A 441 32.54 -8.96 34.02
CA PRO A 441 32.53 -10.12 34.95
C PRO A 441 31.09 -10.67 35.13
N VAL A 442 30.45 -11.08 34.03
CA VAL A 442 29.18 -11.82 34.07
C VAL A 442 29.47 -13.28 33.82
N PRO A 443 28.98 -14.19 34.66
CA PRO A 443 29.31 -15.63 34.52
C PRO A 443 28.92 -16.15 33.13
N ALA A 444 29.74 -17.02 32.57
CA ALA A 444 29.63 -17.70 31.27
C ALA A 444 28.31 -18.49 31.05
N LEU A 445 27.26 -18.26 31.84
CA LEU A 445 25.96 -18.91 31.81
C LEU A 445 24.96 -18.32 30.80
N TRP A 446 25.32 -17.24 30.08
CA TRP A 446 24.41 -16.52 29.20
C TRP A 446 24.76 -16.64 27.70
N TYR A 447 25.51 -17.65 27.32
CA TYR A 447 25.73 -18.05 25.93
C TYR A 447 24.40 -18.64 25.41
N TYR A 448 23.61 -17.83 24.70
CA TYR A 448 22.56 -18.41 23.87
C TYR A 448 23.21 -19.05 22.67
N GLY A 449 23.32 -20.35 22.67
CA GLY A 449 23.61 -21.16 21.50
C GLY A 449 22.55 -20.89 20.41
N PRO A 450 22.69 -21.54 19.25
CA PRO A 450 21.71 -21.34 18.17
C PRO A 450 20.30 -21.70 18.66
N VAL A 451 19.38 -20.71 18.57
CA VAL A 451 17.97 -20.84 18.92
C VAL A 451 17.19 -21.09 17.64
N SER A 452 16.34 -22.13 17.63
CA SER A 452 15.46 -22.45 16.51
C SER A 452 14.02 -21.99 16.82
N PHE A 453 13.39 -21.32 15.84
CA PHE A 453 12.00 -20.89 15.89
C PHE A 453 11.17 -21.58 14.79
N ASP A 454 11.45 -22.85 14.54
CA ASP A 454 10.75 -23.62 13.51
C ASP A 454 9.27 -23.74 13.82
N ARG A 455 8.44 -23.51 12.81
CA ARG A 455 6.99 -23.64 12.93
C ARG A 455 6.33 -23.97 11.61
N ASP A 456 5.22 -24.70 11.71
CA ASP A 456 4.27 -24.94 10.64
C ASP A 456 2.89 -24.49 11.13
N GLU A 457 2.17 -23.74 10.33
CA GLU A 457 0.83 -23.23 10.66
C GLU A 457 -0.08 -23.36 9.45
N VAL A 458 -1.25 -23.99 9.65
CA VAL A 458 -2.32 -24.05 8.65
C VAL A 458 -3.53 -23.33 9.23
N THR A 459 -4.10 -22.41 8.46
CA THR A 459 -5.28 -21.66 8.88
C THR A 459 -6.35 -21.74 7.79
N PRO A 460 -7.20 -22.81 7.81
CA PRO A 460 -8.44 -22.83 7.02
C PRO A 460 -9.46 -21.87 7.62
N GLY A 461 -10.29 -21.27 6.76
CA GLY A 461 -11.35 -20.36 7.16
C GLY A 461 -12.51 -20.34 6.18
N ILE A 462 -13.68 -19.98 6.70
CA ILE A 462 -14.89 -19.70 5.91
C ILE A 462 -15.32 -18.27 6.19
N PHE A 463 -15.86 -17.59 5.20
CA PHE A 463 -16.34 -16.24 5.36
C PHE A 463 -17.60 -15.95 4.58
N ALA A 464 -18.33 -14.93 5.04
CA ALA A 464 -19.42 -14.32 4.33
C ALA A 464 -19.39 -12.81 4.56
N GLU A 465 -19.63 -12.04 3.49
CA GLU A 465 -19.71 -10.59 3.51
C GLU A 465 -20.93 -10.15 2.71
N TYR A 466 -21.76 -9.32 3.32
CA TYR A 466 -22.94 -8.75 2.73
C TYR A 466 -22.75 -7.26 2.52
N SER A 467 -23.00 -6.81 1.29
CA SER A 467 -22.97 -5.39 0.91
C SER A 467 -24.37 -4.97 0.50
N TYR A 468 -24.80 -3.81 0.97
CA TYR A 468 -26.07 -3.19 0.68
C TYR A 468 -25.84 -1.74 0.26
N ASN A 469 -26.33 -1.36 -0.91
CA ASN A 469 -26.32 0.01 -1.39
C ASN A 469 -27.75 0.49 -1.61
N TYR A 470 -28.07 1.66 -1.08
CA TYR A 470 -29.37 2.31 -1.22
C TYR A 470 -29.19 3.67 -1.84
N ALA A 471 -29.59 3.82 -3.10
CA ALA A 471 -29.64 5.09 -3.83
C ALA A 471 -28.36 5.93 -3.70
N GLU A 472 -27.18 5.29 -3.68
CA GLU A 472 -25.87 5.90 -3.42
C GLU A 472 -25.79 6.71 -2.10
N MET A 473 -26.89 6.78 -1.35
CA MET A 473 -26.99 7.53 -0.10
C MET A 473 -26.48 6.73 1.10
N LEU A 474 -26.76 5.44 1.16
CA LEU A 474 -26.35 4.56 2.24
C LEU A 474 -25.67 3.32 1.67
N SER A 475 -24.45 3.05 2.12
CA SER A 475 -23.71 1.82 1.80
C SER A 475 -23.36 1.13 3.10
N LEU A 476 -23.68 -0.15 3.22
CA LEU A 476 -23.34 -1.00 4.36
C LEU A 476 -22.55 -2.20 3.86
N VAL A 477 -21.42 -2.48 4.46
CA VAL A 477 -20.70 -3.75 4.28
C VAL A 477 -20.51 -4.38 5.64
N ALA A 478 -21.02 -5.60 5.82
CA ALA A 478 -20.90 -6.37 7.06
C ALA A 478 -20.44 -7.79 6.74
N GLY A 479 -19.33 -8.19 7.35
CA GLY A 479 -18.72 -9.50 7.12
C GLY A 479 -18.36 -10.21 8.40
N VAL A 480 -18.37 -11.53 8.33
CA VAL A 480 -17.89 -12.41 9.40
C VAL A 480 -17.04 -13.52 8.81
N ARG A 481 -15.96 -13.83 9.50
CA ARG A 481 -15.03 -14.88 9.13
C ARG A 481 -14.76 -15.78 10.31
N PHE A 482 -14.72 -17.08 10.06
CA PHE A 482 -14.46 -18.14 11.04
C PHE A 482 -13.20 -18.87 10.59
N ASP A 483 -12.15 -18.80 11.39
CA ASP A 483 -10.86 -19.40 11.09
C ASP A 483 -10.42 -20.37 12.18
N TYR A 484 -9.64 -21.37 11.81
CA TYR A 484 -9.01 -22.29 12.73
C TYR A 484 -7.50 -22.37 12.44
N SER A 485 -6.69 -21.80 13.34
CA SER A 485 -5.24 -21.96 13.26
C SER A 485 -4.83 -23.24 13.98
N THR A 486 -4.00 -24.07 13.36
CA THR A 486 -3.40 -25.25 14.02
C THR A 486 -2.57 -24.89 15.24
N ARG A 487 -2.17 -23.61 15.38
CA ARG A 487 -1.36 -23.11 16.49
C ARG A 487 -2.18 -22.43 17.56
N TYR A 488 -3.21 -21.66 17.19
CA TYR A 488 -3.96 -20.80 18.10
C TYR A 488 -5.42 -21.24 18.31
N GLY A 489 -5.88 -22.27 17.58
CA GLY A 489 -7.26 -22.73 17.65
C GLY A 489 -8.24 -21.86 16.87
N PHE A 490 -9.50 -21.89 17.28
CA PHE A 490 -10.62 -21.21 16.62
C PHE A 490 -10.71 -19.74 17.00
N PHE A 491 -10.97 -18.89 16.01
CA PHE A 491 -11.25 -17.46 16.22
C PHE A 491 -12.23 -16.91 15.19
N VAL A 492 -12.85 -15.78 15.50
CA VAL A 492 -13.90 -15.15 14.69
C VAL A 492 -13.55 -13.69 14.43
N THR A 493 -13.63 -13.28 13.18
CA THR A 493 -13.31 -11.93 12.70
C THR A 493 -14.56 -11.23 12.17
N PRO A 494 -15.37 -10.57 13.00
CA PRO A 494 -16.46 -9.71 12.54
C PRO A 494 -15.92 -8.35 12.12
N ARG A 495 -16.48 -7.79 11.02
CA ARG A 495 -16.19 -6.43 10.52
C ARG A 495 -17.45 -5.80 9.97
N ALA A 496 -17.59 -4.48 10.16
CA ALA A 496 -18.69 -3.71 9.60
C ALA A 496 -18.21 -2.31 9.22
N ASN A 497 -18.70 -1.83 8.07
CA ASN A 497 -18.42 -0.50 7.54
C ASN A 497 -19.74 0.09 7.04
N ILE A 498 -20.00 1.33 7.38
CA ILE A 498 -21.20 2.07 6.98
C ILE A 498 -20.75 3.39 6.37
N ARG A 499 -21.26 3.69 5.19
CA ARG A 499 -21.15 5.01 4.55
C ARG A 499 -22.54 5.62 4.46
N TYR A 500 -22.67 6.88 4.87
CA TYR A 500 -23.88 7.66 4.77
C TYR A 500 -23.58 8.99 4.09
N SER A 501 -24.19 9.23 2.93
CA SER A 501 -23.98 10.41 2.09
C SER A 501 -25.32 10.96 1.62
N PRO A 502 -26.08 11.61 2.52
CA PRO A 502 -27.43 12.11 2.21
C PRO A 502 -27.39 13.32 1.25
N PHE A 503 -26.23 13.92 1.07
CA PHE A 503 -25.99 15.05 0.19
C PHE A 503 -24.68 14.84 -0.57
N GLU A 504 -24.60 15.28 -1.81
CA GLU A 504 -23.38 15.19 -2.64
C GLU A 504 -22.16 15.92 -2.04
N TRP A 505 -22.40 16.86 -1.14
CA TRP A 505 -21.34 17.65 -0.50
C TRP A 505 -20.89 17.10 0.85
N TRP A 506 -21.51 16.02 1.38
CA TRP A 506 -21.17 15.46 2.68
C TRP A 506 -21.25 13.93 2.71
N THR A 507 -20.18 13.33 3.18
CA THR A 507 -20.10 11.88 3.40
C THR A 507 -19.62 11.60 4.82
N LEU A 508 -20.25 10.65 5.50
CA LEU A 508 -19.87 10.11 6.81
C LEU A 508 -19.59 8.62 6.66
N ARG A 509 -18.48 8.14 7.24
CA ARG A 509 -18.16 6.70 7.33
C ARG A 509 -17.92 6.31 8.79
N VAL A 510 -18.36 5.11 9.14
CA VAL A 510 -18.14 4.49 10.44
C VAL A 510 -17.68 3.05 10.21
N SER A 511 -16.62 2.65 10.90
CA SER A 511 -16.07 1.30 10.79
C SER A 511 -15.81 0.69 12.17
N ALA A 512 -15.99 -0.62 12.28
CA ALA A 512 -15.64 -1.39 13.48
C ALA A 512 -15.33 -2.84 13.12
N GLY A 513 -14.29 -3.42 13.71
CA GLY A 513 -13.98 -4.83 13.50
C GLY A 513 -12.77 -5.34 14.24
N LEU A 514 -12.64 -6.65 14.25
CA LEU A 514 -11.50 -7.35 14.84
C LEU A 514 -10.46 -7.69 13.76
N GLY A 515 -9.20 -7.61 14.15
CA GLY A 515 -8.05 -8.11 13.39
C GLY A 515 -7.25 -9.08 14.25
N TYR A 516 -6.68 -10.11 13.59
CA TYR A 516 -5.83 -11.12 14.22
C TYR A 516 -4.52 -11.24 13.47
N ARG A 517 -3.44 -11.60 14.16
CA ARG A 517 -2.14 -11.83 13.53
C ARG A 517 -1.36 -12.93 14.25
N SER A 518 -0.65 -13.74 13.47
CA SER A 518 0.34 -14.69 13.98
C SER A 518 1.71 -14.00 14.02
N PRO A 519 2.25 -13.64 15.20
CA PRO A 519 3.50 -12.89 15.29
C PRO A 519 4.71 -13.73 14.94
N ASN A 520 5.75 -13.07 14.39
CA ASN A 520 7.09 -13.61 14.26
C ASN A 520 8.09 -12.72 15.02
N LEU A 521 8.63 -13.22 16.13
CA LEU A 521 9.43 -12.40 17.03
C LEU A 521 10.61 -11.72 16.34
N ILE A 522 11.37 -12.46 15.54
CA ILE A 522 12.59 -11.95 14.92
C ILE A 522 12.24 -11.10 13.69
N ALA A 523 11.41 -11.60 12.77
CA ALA A 523 11.09 -10.90 11.53
C ALA A 523 10.36 -9.57 11.78
N ASP A 524 9.45 -9.53 12.75
CA ASP A 524 8.70 -8.31 13.11
C ASP A 524 9.59 -7.23 13.76
N ASN A 525 10.77 -7.62 14.27
CA ASN A 525 11.65 -6.76 15.06
C ASN A 525 13.13 -6.86 14.59
N ALA A 526 13.37 -7.19 13.34
CA ALA A 526 14.70 -7.45 12.81
C ALA A 526 15.66 -6.24 12.93
N GLY A 527 15.15 -5.00 12.90
CA GLY A 527 15.92 -3.80 13.17
C GLY A 527 16.59 -3.76 14.54
N LEU A 528 16.07 -4.50 15.53
CA LEU A 528 16.67 -4.61 16.86
C LEU A 528 17.88 -5.57 16.91
N LEU A 529 18.15 -6.31 15.83
CA LEU A 529 19.34 -7.16 15.73
C LEU A 529 20.64 -6.36 15.58
N VAL A 530 20.55 -5.11 15.12
CA VAL A 530 21.68 -4.17 15.01
C VAL A 530 21.95 -3.43 16.34
N SER A 531 21.89 -4.15 17.43
CA SER A 531 22.21 -3.64 18.77
C SER A 531 22.89 -4.71 19.60
N SER A 532 23.60 -4.32 20.67
CA SER A 532 24.16 -5.26 21.64
C SER A 532 23.13 -5.75 22.68
N ARG A 533 21.89 -5.25 22.63
CA ARG A 533 20.85 -5.60 23.59
C ARG A 533 20.51 -7.10 23.58
N GLU A 534 20.33 -7.64 24.78
CA GLU A 534 19.85 -9.01 24.99
C GLU A 534 18.32 -9.06 24.87
N TRP A 535 17.78 -10.14 24.32
CA TRP A 535 16.34 -10.35 24.25
C TRP A 535 15.91 -11.26 25.37
N LYS A 536 15.04 -10.77 26.26
CA LYS A 536 14.59 -11.45 27.49
C LYS A 536 13.09 -11.60 27.45
N ARG A 537 12.61 -12.86 27.53
CA ARG A 537 11.21 -13.12 27.76
C ARG A 537 10.95 -13.20 29.24
N TRP A 538 9.92 -12.52 29.73
CA TRP A 538 9.55 -12.50 31.12
C TRP A 538 8.29 -13.34 31.35
N ASP A 539 8.37 -14.34 32.22
CA ASP A 539 7.26 -15.14 32.70
C ASP A 539 6.81 -14.61 34.08
N TRP A 540 5.67 -13.95 34.09
CA TRP A 540 5.10 -13.37 35.30
C TRP A 540 4.63 -14.40 36.33
N PHE A 541 4.22 -15.60 35.91
CA PHE A 541 3.76 -16.66 36.80
C PHE A 541 4.90 -17.31 37.56
N ALA A 542 6.06 -17.40 36.95
CA ALA A 542 7.22 -17.99 37.56
C ALA A 542 8.13 -16.99 38.26
N ASP A 543 7.89 -15.67 38.06
CA ASP A 543 8.80 -14.58 38.43
C ASP A 543 10.24 -14.88 37.97
N LYS A 544 10.34 -15.47 36.80
CA LYS A 544 11.60 -15.95 36.22
C LYS A 544 11.75 -15.48 34.79
N GLN A 545 12.98 -15.22 34.43
CA GLN A 545 13.36 -15.07 33.05
C GLN A 545 13.28 -16.43 32.36
N SER A 546 12.47 -16.55 31.31
CA SER A 546 12.39 -17.73 30.46
C SER A 546 13.28 -17.57 29.24
N THR A 547 13.72 -18.68 28.64
CA THR A 547 14.39 -18.67 27.35
C THR A 547 13.39 -18.31 26.24
N LEU A 548 13.86 -17.72 25.16
CA LEU A 548 13.02 -17.34 24.01
C LEU A 548 12.28 -18.53 23.37
N GLU A 549 12.78 -19.75 23.57
CA GLU A 549 12.26 -20.99 22.96
C GLU A 549 11.04 -21.60 23.66
N VAL A 550 10.85 -21.37 24.97
CA VAL A 550 10.04 -22.27 25.81
C VAL A 550 8.54 -21.93 25.76
N THR A 551 8.17 -20.70 25.40
CA THR A 551 6.74 -20.32 25.39
C THR A 551 6.36 -19.74 24.03
N PRO A 552 5.42 -20.33 23.28
CA PRO A 552 4.96 -19.77 22.04
C PRO A 552 4.36 -18.37 22.27
N LEU A 553 4.63 -17.44 21.34
CA LEU A 553 4.01 -16.12 21.34
C LEU A 553 2.49 -16.27 21.25
N GLN A 554 1.75 -15.40 21.93
CA GLN A 554 0.29 -15.35 21.81
C GLN A 554 -0.11 -14.79 20.43
N GLN A 555 -1.24 -15.28 19.89
CA GLN A 555 -1.87 -14.65 18.76
C GLN A 555 -2.25 -13.21 19.12
N GLU A 556 -1.90 -12.27 18.29
CA GLU A 556 -2.30 -10.88 18.47
C GLU A 556 -3.75 -10.69 18.05
N ARG A 557 -4.51 -9.96 18.85
CA ARG A 557 -5.91 -9.63 18.61
C ARG A 557 -6.19 -8.20 18.99
N ALA A 558 -6.75 -7.43 18.08
CA ALA A 558 -7.15 -6.06 18.36
C ALA A 558 -8.53 -5.71 17.79
N LEU A 559 -9.20 -4.80 18.46
CA LEU A 559 -10.38 -4.10 17.97
C LEU A 559 -9.91 -2.77 17.34
N ASN A 560 -10.36 -2.49 16.13
CA ASN A 560 -10.25 -1.19 15.51
C ASN A 560 -11.65 -0.60 15.29
N THR A 561 -11.82 0.68 15.61
CA THR A 561 -13.04 1.45 15.34
C THR A 561 -12.66 2.79 14.77
N GLY A 562 -13.42 3.25 13.78
CA GLY A 562 -13.14 4.50 13.10
C GLY A 562 -14.38 5.27 12.72
N ILE A 563 -14.23 6.58 12.63
CA ILE A 563 -15.18 7.50 12.07
C ILE A 563 -14.45 8.48 11.17
N SER A 564 -14.94 8.68 9.96
CA SER A 564 -14.42 9.69 9.05
C SER A 564 -15.56 10.48 8.40
N THR A 565 -15.30 11.72 8.07
CA THR A 565 -16.26 12.59 7.40
C THR A 565 -15.54 13.45 6.36
N THR A 566 -16.15 13.57 5.18
CA THR A 566 -15.62 14.36 4.07
C THR A 566 -16.66 15.37 3.61
N PHE A 567 -16.24 16.63 3.48
CA PHE A 567 -17.02 17.72 2.97
C PHE A 567 -16.47 18.18 1.62
N TYR A 568 -17.36 18.33 0.64
CA TYR A 568 -17.06 18.84 -0.70
C TYR A 568 -17.68 20.24 -0.86
N ILE A 569 -16.92 21.25 -0.48
CA ILE A 569 -17.39 22.63 -0.34
C ILE A 569 -17.20 23.38 -1.67
N PRO A 570 -18.28 23.81 -2.34
CA PRO A 570 -18.15 24.59 -3.57
C PRO A 570 -17.63 26.00 -3.27
N LEU A 571 -16.57 26.42 -3.96
CA LEU A 571 -15.96 27.74 -3.90
C LEU A 571 -15.98 28.38 -5.30
N GLY A 572 -17.13 28.82 -5.74
CA GLY A 572 -17.35 29.32 -7.11
C GLY A 572 -17.27 28.17 -8.12
N ASN A 573 -16.29 28.22 -9.03
CA ASN A 573 -16.04 27.13 -10.01
C ASN A 573 -15.02 26.08 -9.52
N LYS A 574 -14.70 26.07 -8.23
CA LYS A 574 -13.75 25.17 -7.57
C LYS A 574 -14.45 24.38 -6.49
N GLN A 575 -13.82 23.29 -6.06
CA GLN A 575 -14.31 22.48 -4.95
C GLN A 575 -13.16 22.29 -3.95
N LEU A 576 -13.41 22.65 -2.70
CA LEU A 576 -12.55 22.32 -1.57
C LEU A 576 -13.04 20.98 -1.00
N GLN A 577 -12.17 19.98 -0.96
CA GLN A 577 -12.40 18.76 -0.22
C GLN A 577 -11.78 18.90 1.17
N LEU A 578 -12.55 18.65 2.22
CA LEU A 578 -12.12 18.69 3.61
C LEU A 578 -12.49 17.37 4.28
N GLY A 579 -11.48 16.56 4.60
CA GLY A 579 -11.60 15.28 5.30
C GLY A 579 -11.20 15.40 6.76
N MET A 580 -11.92 14.72 7.65
CA MET A 580 -11.58 14.57 9.07
C MET A 580 -11.82 13.13 9.46
N GLU A 581 -10.88 12.54 10.19
CA GLU A 581 -10.98 11.15 10.62
C GLU A 581 -10.44 10.95 12.03
N TYR A 582 -10.99 9.95 12.70
CA TYR A 582 -10.53 9.50 14.00
C TYR A 582 -10.64 7.99 14.10
N TYR A 583 -9.57 7.33 14.54
CA TYR A 583 -9.48 5.89 14.75
C TYR A 583 -8.99 5.56 16.15
N TYR A 584 -9.56 4.52 16.72
CA TYR A 584 -9.16 3.94 17.99
C TYR A 584 -8.86 2.46 17.82
N THR A 585 -7.68 2.02 18.25
CA THR A 585 -7.29 0.60 18.26
C THR A 585 -6.94 0.17 19.66
N ARG A 586 -7.45 -1.00 20.10
CA ARG A 586 -7.14 -1.60 21.38
C ARG A 586 -6.75 -3.06 21.22
N PHE A 587 -5.59 -3.42 21.72
CA PHE A 587 -5.11 -4.80 21.73
C PHE A 587 -5.68 -5.55 22.94
N PHE A 588 -6.24 -6.74 22.70
CA PHE A 588 -6.70 -7.67 23.72
C PHE A 588 -5.68 -8.76 24.02
N SER A 589 -4.84 -9.10 23.03
CA SER A 589 -3.70 -10.00 23.16
C SER A 589 -2.59 -9.57 22.21
N GLY A 590 -1.35 -9.90 22.53
CA GLY A 590 -0.17 -9.55 21.75
C GLY A 590 1.05 -9.41 22.66
N GLN A 591 2.14 -8.94 22.07
CA GLN A 591 3.41 -8.73 22.76
C GLN A 591 3.69 -7.25 22.97
N ILE A 592 4.30 -6.92 24.09
CA ILE A 592 4.89 -5.62 24.38
C ILE A 592 6.41 -5.83 24.45
N LEU A 593 7.14 -5.04 23.67
CA LEU A 593 8.60 -4.95 23.72
C LEU A 593 8.97 -3.75 24.57
N ASP A 594 9.47 -4.03 25.77
CA ASP A 594 9.87 -3.01 26.75
C ASP A 594 11.38 -2.76 26.67
N MET A 595 11.73 -1.59 26.21
CA MET A 595 13.11 -1.08 26.13
C MET A 595 13.43 -0.09 27.25
N ASP A 596 12.46 0.22 28.11
CA ASP A 596 12.59 1.21 29.18
C ASP A 596 13.16 0.61 30.46
N ARG A 597 12.95 -0.70 30.68
CA ARG A 597 13.35 -1.37 31.90
C ARG A 597 14.87 -1.47 32.10
N ASP A 598 15.59 -1.72 30.99
CA ASP A 598 17.05 -1.91 31.01
C ASP A 598 17.63 -1.47 29.65
N LYS A 599 18.63 -0.60 29.67
CA LYS A 599 19.29 -0.11 28.45
C LYS A 599 20.05 -1.21 27.67
N HIS A 600 20.39 -2.33 28.32
CA HIS A 600 21.12 -3.45 27.73
C HIS A 600 20.24 -4.63 27.35
N ALA A 601 18.92 -4.55 27.61
CA ALA A 601 18.01 -5.64 27.29
C ALA A 601 16.65 -5.14 26.75
N ILE A 602 16.03 -6.00 25.97
CA ILE A 602 14.65 -5.85 25.48
C ILE A 602 13.82 -6.91 26.20
N TYR A 603 12.85 -6.48 27.02
CA TYR A 603 11.96 -7.39 27.69
C TYR A 603 10.69 -7.60 26.87
N ILE A 604 10.27 -8.84 26.74
CA ILE A 604 9.11 -9.25 25.95
C ILE A 604 8.05 -9.77 26.88
N TYR A 605 6.88 -9.11 26.89
CA TYR A 605 5.72 -9.46 27.71
C TYR A 605 4.53 -9.80 26.83
N ASP A 606 3.73 -10.77 27.26
CA ASP A 606 2.39 -10.98 26.70
C ASP A 606 1.38 -10.07 27.40
N ILE A 607 0.50 -9.39 26.64
CA ILE A 607 -0.52 -8.45 27.19
C ILE A 607 -1.41 -9.15 28.23
N ASN A 608 -1.69 -10.45 28.03
CA ASN A 608 -2.52 -11.25 28.92
C ASN A 608 -1.72 -12.00 30.01
N ALA A 609 -0.40 -11.84 30.08
CA ALA A 609 0.41 -12.43 31.15
C ALA A 609 0.14 -11.66 32.45
N MET A 610 -0.74 -12.19 33.27
CA MET A 610 -1.15 -11.56 34.53
C MET A 610 -0.24 -12.01 35.67
N GLY A 611 0.60 -11.11 36.17
CA GLY A 611 0.98 -11.06 37.57
C GLY A 611 -0.07 -10.27 38.33
N TYR A 612 -0.34 -10.63 39.57
CA TYR A 612 -1.31 -10.02 40.49
C TYR A 612 -1.52 -8.51 40.26
N ASN A 613 -2.77 -8.13 39.90
CA ASN A 613 -3.34 -6.78 39.87
C ASN A 613 -2.98 -5.78 38.78
N GLN A 614 -2.19 -6.09 37.75
CA GLN A 614 -1.96 -5.16 36.65
C GLN A 614 -2.25 -5.79 35.28
N ARG A 615 -3.24 -5.23 34.57
CA ARG A 615 -3.46 -5.56 33.15
C ARG A 615 -2.52 -4.74 32.29
N LEU A 616 -1.62 -5.41 31.57
CA LEU A 616 -0.86 -4.73 30.52
C LEU A 616 -1.81 -4.28 29.42
N GLN A 617 -1.56 -3.09 28.89
CA GLN A 617 -2.41 -2.48 27.88
C GLN A 617 -1.56 -2.02 26.70
N SER A 618 -2.14 -2.10 25.51
CA SER A 618 -1.63 -1.44 24.30
C SER A 618 -2.81 -0.88 23.55
N LEU A 619 -2.76 0.42 23.25
CA LEU A 619 -3.81 1.15 22.55
C LEU A 619 -3.24 2.25 21.68
N ALA A 620 -4.01 2.67 20.69
CA ALA A 620 -3.65 3.74 19.78
C ALA A 620 -4.85 4.62 19.44
N HIS A 621 -4.63 5.93 19.45
CA HIS A 621 -5.54 6.94 18.96
C HIS A 621 -4.88 7.63 17.75
N SER A 622 -5.64 7.81 16.67
CA SER A 622 -5.19 8.54 15.49
C SER A 622 -6.27 9.50 15.04
N ALA A 623 -5.93 10.78 14.89
CA ALA A 623 -6.81 11.80 14.36
C ALA A 623 -6.11 12.51 13.20
N GLN A 624 -6.81 12.71 12.07
CA GLN A 624 -6.28 13.40 10.89
C GLN A 624 -7.30 14.40 10.36
N ILE A 625 -6.78 15.50 9.86
CA ILE A 625 -7.51 16.47 9.05
C ILE A 625 -6.76 16.69 7.75
N GLU A 626 -7.49 16.73 6.64
CA GLU A 626 -6.91 16.92 5.31
C GLU A 626 -7.77 17.89 4.51
N ALA A 627 -7.13 18.78 3.76
CA ALA A 627 -7.78 19.70 2.86
C ALA A 627 -7.11 19.66 1.49
N SER A 628 -7.87 19.52 0.42
CA SER A 628 -7.37 19.50 -0.96
C SER A 628 -8.21 20.41 -1.86
N ILE A 629 -7.53 21.19 -2.71
CA ILE A 629 -8.19 22.13 -3.63
C ILE A 629 -7.36 22.32 -4.90
N GLU A 630 -8.00 22.36 -6.06
CA GLU A 630 -7.40 22.83 -7.31
C GLU A 630 -7.57 24.37 -7.39
N VAL A 631 -6.49 25.10 -7.05
CA VAL A 631 -6.51 26.58 -6.96
C VAL A 631 -6.60 27.22 -8.33
N LEU A 632 -5.90 26.68 -9.33
CA LEU A 632 -5.98 27.04 -10.74
C LEU A 632 -5.99 25.73 -11.55
N ARG A 633 -6.45 25.77 -12.78
CA ARG A 633 -6.45 24.60 -13.65
C ARG A 633 -5.04 23.99 -13.75
N GLY A 634 -4.91 22.76 -13.27
CA GLY A 634 -3.62 22.05 -13.21
C GLY A 634 -2.76 22.44 -12.02
N TRP A 635 -3.23 23.24 -11.05
CA TRP A 635 -2.50 23.58 -9.83
C TRP A 635 -3.28 23.14 -8.60
N THR A 636 -2.84 22.07 -7.99
CA THR A 636 -3.47 21.43 -6.83
C THR A 636 -2.65 21.71 -5.57
N TRP A 637 -3.33 21.94 -4.46
CA TRP A 637 -2.79 22.03 -3.12
C TRP A 637 -3.45 20.99 -2.24
N THR A 638 -2.67 20.26 -1.47
CA THR A 638 -3.15 19.35 -0.43
C THR A 638 -2.39 19.66 0.84
N ALA A 639 -3.10 19.80 1.94
CA ALA A 639 -2.52 19.98 3.27
C ALA A 639 -3.18 19.01 4.24
N ALA A 640 -2.40 18.27 4.99
CA ALA A 640 -2.89 17.33 5.97
C ALA A 640 -2.09 17.41 7.26
N PHE A 641 -2.78 17.17 8.38
CA PHE A 641 -2.18 17.08 9.70
C PHE A 641 -2.75 15.87 10.42
N ARG A 642 -1.86 15.00 10.90
CA ARG A 642 -2.21 13.82 11.69
C ARG A 642 -1.58 13.92 13.07
N TYR A 643 -2.35 13.59 14.10
CA TYR A 643 -1.89 13.37 15.47
C TYR A 643 -2.15 11.92 15.86
N THR A 644 -1.15 11.29 16.46
CA THR A 644 -1.23 9.89 16.94
C THR A 644 -0.75 9.81 18.37
N ASP A 645 -1.49 9.07 19.20
CA ASP A 645 -1.09 8.74 20.56
C ASP A 645 -1.15 7.23 20.73
N VAL A 646 0.03 6.60 20.68
CA VAL A 646 0.20 5.16 20.85
C VAL A 646 0.77 4.91 22.22
N GLU A 647 0.07 4.17 23.05
CA GLU A 647 0.46 3.90 24.42
C GLU A 647 0.62 2.39 24.66
N GLN A 648 1.62 2.05 25.44
CA GLN A 648 1.89 0.69 25.91
C GLN A 648 2.25 0.70 27.39
N THR A 649 1.88 -0.36 28.10
CA THR A 649 2.33 -0.54 29.47
C THR A 649 3.79 -0.99 29.46
N THR A 650 4.71 -0.09 29.87
CA THR A 650 6.14 -0.36 30.02
C THR A 650 6.61 -0.07 31.43
N PHE A 651 7.77 -0.60 31.80
CA PHE A 651 8.36 -0.34 33.11
C PHE A 651 8.89 1.09 33.18
N ASN A 652 8.54 1.81 34.22
CA ASN A 652 9.09 3.13 34.50
C ASN A 652 10.21 3.01 35.54
N ALA A 653 11.46 3.20 35.12
CA ALA A 653 12.62 3.08 36.01
C ALA A 653 12.64 4.11 37.15
N THR A 654 11.98 5.27 36.97
CA THR A 654 11.90 6.33 37.99
C THR A 654 10.92 5.97 39.10
N THR A 655 9.74 5.47 38.75
CA THR A 655 8.70 5.08 39.74
C THR A 655 8.82 3.62 40.18
N ASN A 656 9.66 2.84 39.52
CA ASN A 656 9.82 1.39 39.73
C ASN A 656 8.48 0.62 39.56
N GLN A 657 7.63 1.05 38.61
CA GLN A 657 6.30 0.49 38.37
C GLN A 657 6.05 0.31 36.86
N TYR A 658 5.10 -0.55 36.50
CA TYR A 658 4.55 -0.65 35.16
C TYR A 658 3.45 0.38 34.97
N GLU A 659 3.61 1.22 33.98
CA GLU A 659 2.70 2.34 33.69
C GLU A 659 2.34 2.36 32.22
N LEU A 660 1.12 2.82 31.91
CA LEU A 660 0.73 3.11 30.52
C LEU A 660 1.45 4.38 30.07
N ARG A 661 2.31 4.25 29.07
CA ARG A 661 3.20 5.31 28.60
C ARG A 661 3.21 5.40 27.07
N PRO A 662 3.50 6.56 26.49
CA PRO A 662 3.71 6.70 25.06
C PRO A 662 4.76 5.69 24.57
N LYS A 663 4.44 4.96 23.52
CA LYS A 663 5.36 3.98 22.90
C LYS A 663 6.63 4.68 22.43
N ALA A 664 7.79 4.15 22.82
CA ALA A 664 9.08 4.68 22.40
C ALA A 664 9.24 4.62 20.86
N LEU A 665 10.04 5.53 20.29
CA LEU A 665 10.38 5.66 18.88
C LEU A 665 9.14 5.77 17.95
N THR A 666 8.03 6.32 18.48
CA THR A 666 6.80 6.52 17.70
C THR A 666 6.48 8.01 17.62
N ASN A 667 6.42 8.53 16.38
CA ASN A 667 6.14 9.94 16.13
C ASN A 667 4.71 10.29 16.54
N ARG A 668 4.52 11.43 17.21
CA ARG A 668 3.22 11.87 17.71
C ARG A 668 2.41 12.64 16.69
N PHE A 669 3.06 13.32 15.75
CA PHE A 669 2.37 14.06 14.70
C PHE A 669 3.14 14.06 13.39
N LYS A 670 2.42 14.22 12.30
CA LYS A 670 2.94 14.48 10.95
C LYS A 670 2.07 15.53 10.26
N GLY A 671 2.70 16.56 9.74
CA GLY A 671 2.08 17.52 8.84
C GLY A 671 2.65 17.35 7.44
N VAL A 672 1.82 17.41 6.42
CA VAL A 672 2.23 17.33 5.01
C VAL A 672 1.54 18.45 4.24
N ILE A 673 2.28 19.19 3.44
CA ILE A 673 1.77 20.17 2.49
C ILE A 673 2.38 19.83 1.14
N THR A 674 1.54 19.46 0.18
CA THR A 674 1.95 19.14 -1.19
C THR A 674 1.31 20.13 -2.16
N THR A 675 2.09 20.64 -3.09
CA THR A 675 1.60 21.44 -4.21
C THR A 675 2.14 20.88 -5.52
N SER A 676 1.27 20.75 -6.50
CA SER A 676 1.59 20.26 -7.82
C SER A 676 1.02 21.17 -8.88
N TYR A 677 1.86 21.68 -9.77
CA TYR A 677 1.46 22.47 -10.92
C TYR A 677 1.87 21.81 -12.22
N GLN A 678 0.88 21.56 -13.07
CA GLN A 678 1.10 21.02 -14.40
C GLN A 678 0.69 22.05 -15.45
N THR A 679 1.63 22.39 -16.32
CA THR A 679 1.39 23.36 -17.39
C THR A 679 0.36 22.84 -18.40
N PRO A 680 -0.32 23.74 -19.14
CA PRO A 680 -1.20 23.33 -20.24
C PRO A 680 -0.48 22.40 -21.22
N LEU A 681 -1.22 21.43 -21.77
CA LEU A 681 -0.68 20.38 -22.65
C LEU A 681 0.35 19.45 -21.96
N LYS A 682 0.36 19.38 -20.63
CA LYS A 682 1.23 18.50 -19.84
C LYS A 682 2.71 18.56 -20.22
N LYS A 683 3.26 19.74 -20.59
CA LYS A 683 4.66 19.88 -21.00
C LYS A 683 5.64 19.91 -19.85
N TRP A 684 5.25 20.51 -18.73
CA TRP A 684 6.04 20.61 -17.52
C TRP A 684 5.17 20.33 -16.31
N GLN A 685 5.75 19.71 -15.31
CA GLN A 685 5.14 19.53 -13.99
C GLN A 685 6.15 19.94 -12.93
N PHE A 686 5.66 20.62 -11.88
CA PHE A 686 6.43 21.10 -10.73
C PHE A 686 5.73 20.60 -9.48
N ASP A 687 6.44 19.83 -8.69
CA ASP A 687 5.94 19.23 -7.46
C ASP A 687 6.80 19.68 -6.29
N VAL A 688 6.17 20.07 -5.19
CA VAL A 688 6.85 20.42 -3.94
C VAL A 688 6.07 19.82 -2.78
N THR A 689 6.77 19.12 -1.89
CA THR A 689 6.21 18.55 -0.67
C THR A 689 7.03 19.01 0.53
N ALA A 690 6.36 19.60 1.50
CA ALA A 690 6.92 19.94 2.80
C ALA A 690 6.31 19.02 3.87
N GLN A 691 7.15 18.39 4.66
CA GLN A 691 6.75 17.57 5.79
C GLN A 691 7.23 18.18 7.10
N PHE A 692 6.43 18.03 8.15
CA PHE A 692 6.72 18.40 9.52
C PHE A 692 6.52 17.16 10.39
N ASN A 693 7.61 16.54 10.79
CA ASN A 693 7.61 15.27 11.49
C ASN A 693 7.86 15.49 12.99
N GLY A 694 6.96 14.98 13.83
CA GLY A 694 7.18 14.94 15.29
C GLY A 694 8.20 13.86 15.64
N VAL A 695 8.93 14.08 16.73
CA VAL A 695 9.88 13.10 17.24
C VAL A 695 9.22 12.26 18.32
N GLY A 696 9.45 10.96 18.30
CA GLY A 696 8.98 10.01 19.30
C GLY A 696 9.79 10.10 20.59
N ARG A 697 9.23 9.58 21.68
CA ARG A 697 9.94 9.43 22.96
C ARG A 697 11.08 8.42 22.80
N MET A 698 12.24 8.75 23.36
CA MET A 698 13.33 7.78 23.50
C MET A 698 13.07 6.84 24.69
N PRO A 699 13.57 5.59 24.66
CA PRO A 699 13.56 4.74 25.86
C PRO A 699 14.31 5.36 27.04
N ASP A 700 13.86 5.09 28.27
CA ASP A 700 14.36 5.76 29.49
C ASP A 700 15.88 5.68 29.68
N GLY A 701 16.50 4.56 29.34
CA GLY A 701 17.96 4.39 29.44
C GLY A 701 18.79 5.32 28.56
N PHE A 702 18.14 6.07 27.63
CA PHE A 702 18.78 6.95 26.64
C PHE A 702 18.46 8.44 26.86
N THR A 703 17.75 8.81 27.94
CA THR A 703 17.46 10.22 28.23
C THR A 703 18.71 11.07 28.48
N ALA A 704 19.81 10.46 28.92
CA ALA A 704 21.11 11.14 29.03
C ALA A 704 21.76 11.41 27.67
N TYR A 705 21.32 10.79 26.60
CA TYR A 705 21.74 11.04 25.21
C TYR A 705 20.75 11.95 24.46
N GLY A 706 20.05 12.83 25.19
CA GLY A 706 19.09 13.79 24.66
C GLY A 706 19.64 14.74 23.59
N ASP A 707 20.94 14.68 23.34
CA ASP A 707 21.64 15.46 22.29
C ASP A 707 21.64 14.75 20.92
N MET A 708 21.15 13.53 20.81
CA MET A 708 21.22 12.72 19.59
C MET A 708 20.48 13.31 18.38
N LEU A 709 19.49 14.18 18.60
CA LEU A 709 18.74 14.82 17.51
C LEU A 709 19.16 16.27 17.28
N GLY A 710 20.12 16.81 18.03
CA GLY A 710 20.37 18.25 18.06
C GLY A 710 21.79 18.72 17.82
N GLY A 711 22.69 17.91 17.31
CA GLY A 711 24.08 18.35 17.07
C GLY A 711 24.78 18.81 18.33
N TYR A 712 26.08 18.71 18.38
CA TYR A 712 26.94 19.09 19.50
C TYR A 712 26.53 20.42 20.15
N GLY A 713 26.04 20.36 21.38
CA GLY A 713 26.02 21.50 22.29
C GLY A 713 24.73 22.30 22.44
N THR A 714 23.57 21.80 21.96
CA THR A 714 22.30 22.47 22.23
C THR A 714 21.48 21.73 23.29
N ALA A 715 21.27 22.37 24.41
CA ALA A 715 20.60 21.83 25.61
C ALA A 715 19.06 21.58 25.48
N LYS A 716 18.51 21.52 24.27
CA LYS A 716 17.07 21.29 24.09
C LYS A 716 16.82 20.09 23.19
N PRO A 717 16.04 19.10 23.64
CA PRO A 717 15.64 18.00 22.78
C PRO A 717 14.84 18.53 21.59
N ILE A 718 15.16 18.06 20.39
CA ILE A 718 14.36 18.35 19.19
C ILE A 718 13.05 17.59 19.32
N THR A 719 11.93 18.31 19.18
CA THR A 719 10.59 17.75 19.27
C THR A 719 9.96 17.51 17.89
N TRP A 720 10.53 18.13 16.85
CA TRP A 720 10.07 17.98 15.47
C TRP A 720 11.18 18.40 14.48
N TYR A 721 11.06 17.94 13.24
CA TYR A 721 11.95 18.34 12.15
C TYR A 721 11.19 18.50 10.84
N PRO A 722 11.60 19.47 9.97
CA PRO A 722 11.05 19.62 8.63
C PRO A 722 11.84 18.80 7.61
N GLN A 723 11.13 18.35 6.55
CA GLN A 723 11.74 17.85 5.33
C GLN A 723 11.07 18.54 4.14
N LEU A 724 11.87 18.94 3.16
CA LEU A 724 11.40 19.56 1.92
C LEU A 724 11.87 18.72 0.73
N MET A 725 10.95 18.40 -0.15
CA MET A 725 11.19 17.67 -1.40
C MET A 725 10.65 18.48 -2.57
N ALA A 726 11.32 18.43 -3.71
CA ALA A 726 10.86 19.07 -4.94
C ALA A 726 11.25 18.27 -6.16
N GLN A 727 10.39 18.26 -7.17
CA GLN A 727 10.67 17.65 -8.47
C GLN A 727 10.18 18.52 -9.61
N ILE A 728 10.92 18.52 -10.70
CA ILE A 728 10.56 19.13 -11.97
C ILE A 728 10.58 18.03 -13.01
N THR A 729 9.48 17.87 -13.75
CA THR A 729 9.37 16.88 -14.84
C THR A 729 9.09 17.60 -16.16
N LYS A 730 9.87 17.28 -17.19
CA LYS A 730 9.66 17.70 -18.57
C LYS A 730 9.14 16.53 -19.35
N TYR A 731 7.94 16.68 -19.93
CA TYR A 731 7.33 15.68 -20.80
C TYR A 731 7.59 16.01 -22.28
N PHE A 732 7.96 15.00 -23.03
CA PHE A 732 8.01 14.95 -24.49
C PHE A 732 6.95 13.95 -24.98
N ARG A 733 6.90 13.68 -26.27
CA ARG A 733 5.86 12.81 -26.83
C ARG A 733 5.96 11.35 -26.33
N THR A 734 7.16 10.79 -26.31
CA THR A 734 7.43 9.39 -25.95
C THR A 734 8.39 9.24 -24.79
N CYS A 735 8.84 10.33 -24.18
CA CYS A 735 9.75 10.27 -23.06
C CYS A 735 9.54 11.44 -22.10
N SER A 736 10.06 11.30 -20.88
CA SER A 736 10.14 12.38 -19.91
C SER A 736 11.48 12.37 -19.19
N LEU A 737 11.92 13.57 -18.78
CA LEU A 737 13.07 13.79 -17.93
C LEU A 737 12.59 14.39 -16.62
N TYR A 738 13.08 13.89 -15.52
CA TYR A 738 12.76 14.44 -14.20
C TYR A 738 14.04 14.68 -13.39
N LEU A 739 14.05 15.80 -12.69
CA LEU A 739 15.10 16.20 -11.76
C LEU A 739 14.42 16.55 -10.44
N GLY A 740 14.89 15.98 -9.35
CA GLY A 740 14.34 16.26 -8.04
C GLY A 740 15.39 16.25 -6.94
N ALA A 741 14.95 16.72 -5.78
CA ALA A 741 15.74 16.72 -4.55
C ALA A 741 14.88 16.31 -3.36
N GLU A 742 15.42 15.50 -2.50
CA GLU A 742 14.84 15.04 -1.25
C GLU A 742 15.61 15.61 -0.08
N ASN A 743 14.91 15.73 1.07
CA ASN A 743 15.48 16.26 2.30
C ASN A 743 16.31 17.56 2.10
N MET A 744 15.78 18.51 1.31
CA MET A 744 16.47 19.78 0.99
C MET A 744 16.79 20.61 2.26
N THR A 745 16.13 20.34 3.39
CA THR A 745 16.42 20.91 4.69
C THR A 745 17.73 20.40 5.29
N ASN A 746 18.28 19.33 4.72
CA ASN A 746 19.48 18.63 5.20
C ASN A 746 19.41 18.20 6.66
N PHE A 747 18.19 17.98 7.17
CA PHE A 747 18.02 17.51 8.54
C PHE A 747 18.38 16.03 8.61
N ARG A 748 19.22 15.65 9.56
CA ARG A 748 19.57 14.25 9.82
C ARG A 748 19.80 14.03 11.32
N GLN A 749 19.55 12.81 11.76
CA GLN A 749 19.91 12.38 13.10
C GLN A 749 21.43 12.23 13.20
N ASN A 750 22.04 12.83 14.22
CA ASN A 750 23.50 12.77 14.43
C ASN A 750 23.84 12.72 15.93
N PRO A 751 24.52 11.63 16.42
CA PRO A 751 24.84 10.41 15.67
C PRO A 751 23.58 9.59 15.37
N SER A 752 23.62 8.79 14.31
CA SER A 752 22.57 7.83 13.98
C SER A 752 22.74 6.51 14.73
N VAL A 753 23.96 6.18 15.11
CA VAL A 753 24.32 4.95 15.81
C VAL A 753 24.83 5.29 17.22
N VAL A 754 24.19 4.74 18.25
CA VAL A 754 24.60 4.90 19.64
C VAL A 754 25.81 4.00 19.95
N GLY A 755 26.80 4.51 20.62
CA GLY A 755 28.00 3.76 21.00
C GLY A 755 28.84 3.30 19.80
N TYR A 756 28.87 4.09 18.74
CA TYR A 756 29.56 3.79 17.48
C TYR A 756 31.08 3.66 17.65
N GLU A 757 31.65 4.28 18.70
CA GLU A 757 33.09 4.17 19.00
C GLU A 757 33.49 2.75 19.42
N ASP A 758 32.57 1.98 20.01
CA ASP A 758 32.80 0.58 20.41
C ASP A 758 31.59 -0.30 20.03
N PRO A 759 31.46 -0.69 18.75
CA PRO A 759 30.33 -1.46 18.27
C PRO A 759 30.29 -2.90 18.80
N TRP A 760 31.35 -3.35 19.47
CA TRP A 760 31.39 -4.63 20.17
C TRP A 760 31.07 -4.52 21.67
N GLY A 761 30.95 -3.30 22.16
CA GLY A 761 30.62 -2.98 23.53
C GLY A 761 29.14 -3.07 23.86
N PRO A 762 28.79 -3.02 25.16
CA PRO A 762 27.42 -3.20 25.61
C PRO A 762 26.47 -2.02 25.30
N ASN A 763 27.01 -0.88 24.92
CA ASN A 763 26.21 0.33 24.64
C ASN A 763 25.90 0.53 23.15
N PHE A 764 26.37 -0.37 22.29
CA PHE A 764 26.12 -0.25 20.85
C PHE A 764 24.65 -0.50 20.50
N ASP A 765 24.04 0.45 19.80
CA ASP A 765 22.64 0.36 19.37
C ASP A 765 22.38 1.24 18.14
N ALA A 766 22.16 0.63 16.99
CA ALA A 766 21.76 1.29 15.76
C ALA A 766 20.23 1.28 15.55
N SER A 767 19.45 0.76 16.50
CA SER A 767 17.98 0.71 16.40
C SER A 767 17.27 1.97 16.94
N MET A 768 18.04 2.93 17.50
CA MET A 768 17.51 4.15 18.11
C MET A 768 17.28 5.26 17.07
N VAL A 769 16.45 5.00 16.07
CA VAL A 769 16.18 5.93 14.96
C VAL A 769 14.85 6.65 15.14
N CYS A 770 14.90 7.98 15.10
CA CYS A 770 13.74 8.87 15.20
C CYS A 770 13.62 9.86 14.03
N GLY A 771 14.62 9.92 13.15
CA GLY A 771 14.69 10.86 12.03
C GLY A 771 15.46 10.29 10.85
N PRO A 772 15.61 11.06 9.76
CA PRO A 772 16.43 10.66 8.61
C PRO A 772 17.87 10.38 9.02
N THR A 773 18.47 9.35 8.46
CA THR A 773 19.90 9.01 8.64
C THR A 773 20.78 9.68 7.58
N THR A 774 20.20 10.00 6.38
CA THR A 774 20.90 10.66 5.28
C THR A 774 20.50 12.13 5.15
N GLY A 775 21.39 12.94 4.61
CA GLY A 775 21.17 14.34 4.32
C GLY A 775 20.36 14.60 3.04
N TRP A 776 20.61 15.72 2.37
CA TRP A 776 19.96 16.07 1.12
C TRP A 776 20.42 15.13 -0.02
N LYS A 777 19.51 14.80 -0.90
CA LYS A 777 19.77 13.93 -2.06
C LYS A 777 19.17 14.54 -3.32
N VAL A 778 19.95 14.58 -4.41
CA VAL A 778 19.47 14.99 -5.73
C VAL A 778 19.45 13.77 -6.64
N TYR A 779 18.40 13.65 -7.43
CA TYR A 779 18.25 12.58 -8.40
C TYR A 779 17.85 13.11 -9.79
N LEU A 780 18.30 12.40 -10.81
CA LEU A 780 17.94 12.61 -12.20
C LEU A 780 17.38 11.32 -12.77
N GLY A 781 16.29 11.40 -13.50
CA GLY A 781 15.74 10.23 -14.15
C GLY A 781 15.19 10.47 -15.54
N PHE A 782 15.07 9.38 -16.28
CA PHE A 782 14.58 9.32 -17.64
C PHE A 782 13.52 8.23 -17.75
N ARG A 783 12.38 8.56 -18.34
CA ARG A 783 11.33 7.60 -18.70
C ARG A 783 11.12 7.64 -20.22
N TYR A 784 10.97 6.45 -20.80
CA TYR A 784 10.65 6.27 -22.21
C TYR A 784 9.49 5.28 -22.30
N ASP A 785 8.47 5.66 -23.06
CA ASP A 785 7.28 4.85 -23.33
C ASP A 785 7.06 4.77 -24.83
N LEU A 786 7.08 3.55 -25.36
CA LEU A 786 6.70 3.28 -26.73
C LEU A 786 5.19 3.02 -26.76
N ASP A 787 4.44 4.00 -27.28
CA ASP A 787 2.99 3.87 -27.38
C ASP A 787 2.60 2.67 -28.26
N LYS A 788 1.53 1.96 -27.90
CA LYS A 788 0.88 1.03 -28.82
C LYS A 788 0.53 1.81 -30.07
N LYS A 789 0.93 1.29 -31.25
CA LYS A 789 0.38 1.83 -32.49
C LYS A 789 -1.13 1.56 -32.47
N GLU A 790 -1.91 2.64 -32.48
CA GLU A 790 -3.34 2.60 -32.73
C GLU A 790 -3.65 1.85 -34.00
#